data_510cfe0918956a8e192b94c6692e52b9
#
_entry.id   510cfe0918956a8e192b94c6692e52b9
#
_cell.length_a   1.000
_cell.length_b   1.000
_cell.length_c   1.000
_cell.angle_alpha   90.00
_cell.angle_beta   90.00
_cell.angle_gamma   90.00
#
_symmetry.space_group_name_H-M   'P 1'
#
loop_
_entity.id
_entity.type
_entity.pdbx_description
1 polymer ?
#
loop_
_entity_poly.entity_id
_entity_poly.type
_entity_poly.pdbx_seq_one_letter_code
_entity_poly.pdbx_strand_id
1 'polypeptide(L)'
;MLLSTLTSYAASPNRDSYSLNDNWRFYYADAADGANADYITLPHTWNCVVEEGKYLRTSANYLREVEIPADWQGRRIFLRFGGAQTVTELFVNGRYVGEHHGGFTAFIFEITDFVRYGERNYLRVVVSNSQRSDVLPLSTDLNLMGGIYRDVELITAPRNIISPLYYATEGVLVEQREVSAESVSGTVRVYLSTPDIDHTTVTMRIVDEEGYEVTHRTVKATKISPERAVEIPFEFMNPSLWSPERRTMYNVEVMLGDEKNPIDKVVVNTGFRSIKINDNNKLCINDIPVDVRGVSMPHDREGVGIAISHEELTADINMVEDMGANAIRSLVGPHADSLYTMCDNKGLLVWIDIPLTRSELSLSDIVYYPTPALRNNGFEQLREIIAQNYNHPSVVMWGLFSLVWQRGDDVISYIGELNDMAHSLDVSRPTVACSNGDGAINFITDLVVLRQNVGWMKGSIEDVDIWCEQLRSNKTWSTLHYGVSYGEAGVRGHNTELLERATRNTRHFPERRQSEMHERYIEQIDQEGIFWGVWLDNMFDYASSHRAYGMNFAGMVDYSHSRPKDAYYLYRARWNSTSPTLHIADRGWKVRRDTLHTIDVYSSVDMPVLEVDNKSVTLRQVGKCHYRADSVVVRGRTTIRAYDAQRTHKDSITLCN
;
A
#
# COMPACT_ATOMS: atom_id res chain seq x y z
N MET A 1 30.23 -24.58 -0.88
CA MET A 1 29.89 -24.88 0.51
C MET A 1 29.78 -23.56 1.27
N LEU A 2 28.61 -22.92 1.17
CA LEU A 2 28.23 -21.74 1.97
C LEU A 2 26.71 -21.80 2.08
N LEU A 3 26.23 -22.48 3.12
CA LEU A 3 24.88 -22.30 3.63
C LEU A 3 24.87 -20.90 4.27
N SER A 4 24.26 -19.93 3.58
CA SER A 4 23.99 -18.62 4.16
C SER A 4 23.02 -18.81 5.32
N THR A 5 23.35 -18.24 6.45
CA THR A 5 22.60 -18.24 7.69
C THR A 5 21.20 -17.69 7.47
N LEU A 6 20.22 -18.56 7.62
CA LEU A 6 18.81 -18.29 7.49
C LEU A 6 18.30 -17.57 8.76
N THR A 7 17.70 -16.42 8.60
CA THR A 7 16.79 -15.85 9.60
C THR A 7 15.50 -16.66 9.54
N SER A 8 15.29 -17.55 10.52
CA SER A 8 14.06 -18.29 10.65
C SER A 8 12.97 -17.39 11.21
N TYR A 9 11.91 -17.18 10.46
CA TYR A 9 10.59 -16.90 11.03
C TYR A 9 10.22 -18.06 11.95
N ALA A 10 9.40 -17.81 13.00
CA ALA A 10 9.06 -18.80 14.03
C ALA A 10 8.71 -20.15 13.39
N ALA A 11 9.69 -21.03 13.34
CA ALA A 11 9.59 -22.30 12.62
C ALA A 11 8.57 -23.19 13.31
N SER A 12 7.60 -23.69 12.54
CA SER A 12 6.85 -24.88 12.89
C SER A 12 7.85 -26.00 13.16
N PRO A 13 7.66 -26.86 14.17
CA PRO A 13 8.62 -27.91 14.48
C PRO A 13 8.93 -28.86 13.29
N ASN A 14 8.13 -28.79 12.25
CA ASN A 14 8.28 -29.66 11.08
C ASN A 14 8.20 -28.96 9.72
N ARG A 15 8.10 -27.62 9.69
CA ARG A 15 8.07 -26.78 8.48
C ARG A 15 9.29 -25.86 8.48
N ASP A 16 10.06 -25.88 7.41
CA ASP A 16 11.22 -25.03 7.23
C ASP A 16 11.06 -24.16 5.98
N SER A 17 11.49 -22.90 6.04
CA SER A 17 11.55 -21.99 4.90
C SER A 17 12.99 -21.55 4.64
N TYR A 18 13.36 -21.47 3.37
CA TYR A 18 14.69 -21.13 2.89
C TYR A 18 14.61 -20.04 1.84
N SER A 19 15.30 -18.93 2.04
CA SER A 19 15.40 -17.87 1.03
C SER A 19 16.09 -18.37 -0.24
N LEU A 20 15.48 -18.08 -1.37
CA LEU A 20 16.05 -18.31 -2.69
C LEU A 20 16.38 -17.01 -3.43
N ASN A 21 16.68 -15.92 -2.74
CA ASN A 21 16.91 -14.62 -3.37
C ASN A 21 18.22 -14.54 -4.16
N ASP A 22 19.25 -15.27 -3.76
CA ASP A 22 20.59 -15.17 -4.38
C ASP A 22 20.77 -16.05 -5.61
N ASN A 23 21.78 -15.70 -6.43
CA ASN A 23 22.31 -16.54 -7.52
C ASN A 23 21.32 -16.89 -8.63
N TRP A 24 20.45 -15.93 -8.99
CA TRP A 24 19.61 -16.05 -10.18
C TRP A 24 20.37 -15.60 -11.43
N ARG A 25 20.18 -16.29 -12.55
CA ARG A 25 20.62 -15.87 -13.87
C ARG A 25 19.42 -15.26 -14.60
N PHE A 26 19.59 -14.05 -15.09
CA PHE A 26 18.53 -13.26 -15.73
C PHE A 26 18.88 -12.98 -17.20
N TYR A 27 17.90 -13.14 -18.09
CA TYR A 27 17.99 -12.70 -19.48
C TYR A 27 16.61 -12.45 -20.09
N TYR A 28 16.53 -11.54 -21.05
CA TYR A 28 15.28 -11.26 -21.76
C TYR A 28 14.90 -12.42 -22.68
N ALA A 29 13.59 -12.60 -22.94
CA ALA A 29 13.07 -13.74 -23.70
C ALA A 29 13.51 -13.77 -25.19
N ASP A 30 13.89 -12.64 -25.75
CA ASP A 30 14.40 -12.48 -27.12
C ASP A 30 15.91 -12.73 -27.24
N ALA A 31 16.62 -12.88 -26.12
CA ALA A 31 18.05 -13.20 -26.11
C ALA A 31 18.29 -14.69 -26.42
N ALA A 32 19.15 -15.00 -27.37
CA ALA A 32 19.49 -16.36 -27.72
C ALA A 32 20.11 -17.10 -26.53
N ASP A 33 19.41 -18.13 -26.05
CA ASP A 33 19.86 -19.20 -25.14
C ASP A 33 20.56 -18.80 -23.84
N GLY A 34 20.36 -17.57 -23.34
CA GLY A 34 20.93 -17.15 -22.06
C GLY A 34 22.47 -17.12 -22.01
N ALA A 35 23.15 -17.10 -23.15
CA ALA A 35 24.61 -17.06 -23.25
C ALA A 35 25.25 -15.84 -22.57
N ASN A 36 24.46 -14.73 -22.43
CA ASN A 36 24.84 -13.47 -21.77
C ASN A 36 23.93 -13.19 -20.59
N ALA A 37 23.52 -14.21 -19.84
CA ALA A 37 22.67 -14.02 -18.67
C ALA A 37 23.44 -13.33 -17.53
N ASP A 38 22.87 -12.26 -16.98
CA ASP A 38 23.41 -11.57 -15.82
C ASP A 38 23.12 -12.36 -14.53
N TYR A 39 24.05 -12.33 -13.57
CA TYR A 39 23.78 -12.81 -12.23
C TYR A 39 23.14 -11.70 -11.41
N ILE A 40 21.98 -12.00 -10.84
CA ILE A 40 21.22 -11.04 -10.04
C ILE A 40 20.81 -11.64 -8.68
N THR A 41 20.47 -10.75 -7.76
CA THR A 41 19.85 -11.06 -6.47
C THR A 41 18.43 -10.48 -6.47
N LEU A 42 17.46 -11.21 -5.91
CA LEU A 42 16.09 -10.74 -5.67
C LEU A 42 16.02 -9.96 -4.36
N PRO A 43 15.14 -8.98 -4.27
CA PRO A 43 14.19 -8.47 -5.25
C PRO A 43 14.85 -7.82 -6.47
N HIS A 44 14.26 -8.00 -7.67
CA HIS A 44 14.80 -7.47 -8.92
C HIS A 44 13.71 -7.00 -9.89
N THR A 45 13.96 -5.87 -10.54
CA THR A 45 13.17 -5.39 -11.67
C THR A 45 14.09 -4.90 -12.80
N TRP A 46 13.70 -5.13 -14.05
CA TRP A 46 14.43 -4.56 -15.22
C TRP A 46 14.02 -3.11 -15.55
N ASN A 47 13.06 -2.53 -14.81
CA ASN A 47 12.57 -1.18 -14.99
C ASN A 47 13.04 -0.21 -13.89
N CYS A 48 14.20 -0.45 -13.28
CA CYS A 48 14.72 0.39 -12.18
C CYS A 48 15.20 1.78 -12.63
N VAL A 49 15.48 1.97 -13.93
CA VAL A 49 15.88 3.26 -14.50
C VAL A 49 14.68 3.95 -15.12
N VAL A 50 14.31 5.11 -14.56
CA VAL A 50 13.23 5.95 -15.09
C VAL A 50 13.82 7.01 -16.01
N GLU A 51 13.65 6.82 -17.30
CA GLU A 51 14.02 7.76 -18.34
C GLU A 51 12.92 7.78 -19.40
N GLU A 52 12.63 8.97 -19.94
CA GLU A 52 11.59 9.13 -20.96
C GLU A 52 11.87 8.19 -22.15
N GLY A 53 10.88 7.33 -22.46
CA GLY A 53 10.98 6.35 -23.55
C GLY A 53 11.74 5.05 -23.22
N LYS A 54 12.25 4.85 -22.00
CA LYS A 54 12.97 3.63 -21.61
C LYS A 54 12.15 2.61 -20.80
N TYR A 55 10.87 2.89 -20.55
CA TYR A 55 10.00 1.93 -19.90
C TYR A 55 9.76 0.70 -20.78
N LEU A 56 10.27 -0.45 -20.37
CA LEU A 56 10.25 -1.67 -21.16
C LEU A 56 9.14 -2.63 -20.69
N ARG A 57 8.24 -2.99 -21.62
CA ARG A 57 7.28 -4.07 -21.49
C ARG A 57 7.75 -5.27 -22.29
N THR A 58 8.08 -6.36 -21.63
CA THR A 58 8.66 -7.57 -22.26
C THR A 58 8.45 -8.78 -21.38
N SER A 59 9.05 -9.91 -21.79
CA SER A 59 9.16 -11.12 -20.98
C SER A 59 10.65 -11.43 -20.72
N ALA A 60 10.94 -11.99 -19.56
CA ALA A 60 12.29 -12.37 -19.17
C ALA A 60 12.31 -13.74 -18.47
N ASN A 61 13.46 -14.39 -18.52
CA ASN A 61 13.72 -15.65 -17.85
C ASN A 61 14.62 -15.43 -16.64
N TYR A 62 14.24 -16.06 -15.54
CA TYR A 62 15.01 -16.20 -14.32
C TYR A 62 15.36 -17.67 -14.15
N LEU A 63 16.64 -18.02 -14.12
CA LEU A 63 17.12 -19.38 -13.96
C LEU A 63 17.85 -19.53 -12.64
N ARG A 64 17.58 -20.61 -11.90
CA ARG A 64 18.30 -20.95 -10.67
C ARG A 64 18.51 -22.46 -10.55
N GLU A 65 19.70 -22.84 -10.10
CA GLU A 65 19.97 -24.18 -9.64
C GLU A 65 19.70 -24.27 -8.13
N VAL A 66 19.03 -25.33 -7.70
CA VAL A 66 18.76 -25.62 -6.29
C VAL A 66 19.02 -27.10 -6.02
N GLU A 67 19.74 -27.42 -4.96
CA GLU A 67 19.91 -28.78 -4.49
C GLU A 67 18.83 -29.12 -3.47
N ILE A 68 18.09 -30.19 -3.72
CA ILE A 68 17.07 -30.67 -2.79
C ILE A 68 17.67 -31.86 -2.02
N PRO A 69 17.83 -31.76 -0.68
CA PRO A 69 18.44 -32.81 0.12
C PRO A 69 17.73 -34.18 -0.03
N ALA A 70 18.51 -35.25 0.02
CA ALA A 70 17.96 -36.60 -0.11
C ALA A 70 17.03 -36.99 1.06
N ASP A 71 17.30 -36.50 2.24
CA ASP A 71 16.50 -36.70 3.47
C ASP A 71 15.16 -35.98 3.49
N TRP A 72 14.91 -35.09 2.51
CA TRP A 72 13.58 -34.49 2.30
C TRP A 72 12.62 -35.41 1.53
N GLN A 73 13.08 -36.57 1.09
CA GLN A 73 12.19 -37.51 0.40
C GLN A 73 11.00 -37.91 1.28
N GLY A 74 9.78 -37.74 0.72
CA GLY A 74 8.52 -37.94 1.46
C GLY A 74 7.96 -36.68 2.13
N ARG A 75 8.68 -35.56 2.14
CA ARG A 75 8.16 -34.23 2.50
C ARG A 75 7.53 -33.57 1.27
N ARG A 76 6.72 -32.57 1.51
CA ARG A 76 6.19 -31.68 0.47
C ARG A 76 7.10 -30.49 0.29
N ILE A 77 7.28 -30.07 -0.95
CA ILE A 77 8.16 -28.96 -1.33
C ILE A 77 7.32 -27.90 -2.06
N PHE A 78 7.45 -26.66 -1.62
CA PHE A 78 6.73 -25.54 -2.21
C PHE A 78 7.71 -24.44 -2.60
N LEU A 79 7.37 -23.69 -3.64
CA LEU A 79 8.06 -22.49 -4.05
C LEU A 79 7.08 -21.33 -3.96
N ARG A 80 7.31 -20.40 -3.03
CA ARG A 80 6.50 -19.22 -2.78
C ARG A 80 7.18 -17.98 -3.34
N PHE A 81 6.43 -17.16 -4.03
CA PHE A 81 6.82 -15.84 -4.52
C PHE A 81 6.05 -14.78 -3.77
N GLY A 82 6.74 -13.81 -3.18
CA GLY A 82 6.11 -12.66 -2.52
C GLY A 82 5.46 -11.68 -3.51
N GLY A 83 5.90 -11.70 -4.78
CA GLY A 83 5.31 -10.92 -5.87
C GLY A 83 6.19 -10.91 -7.12
N ALA A 84 5.57 -11.02 -8.28
CA ALA A 84 6.21 -10.88 -9.59
C ALA A 84 5.23 -10.25 -10.58
N GLN A 85 5.70 -9.36 -11.44
CA GLN A 85 4.79 -8.56 -12.26
C GLN A 85 4.97 -8.83 -13.75
N THR A 86 3.92 -9.25 -14.48
CA THR A 86 2.48 -9.32 -14.13
C THR A 86 1.98 -10.76 -14.26
N VAL A 87 2.53 -11.54 -15.18
CA VAL A 87 2.24 -12.96 -15.40
C VAL A 87 3.50 -13.75 -15.19
N THR A 88 3.39 -14.83 -14.45
CA THR A 88 4.53 -15.68 -14.08
C THR A 88 4.24 -17.14 -14.42
N GLU A 89 5.16 -17.79 -15.14
CA GLU A 89 5.13 -19.23 -15.42
C GLU A 89 6.32 -19.91 -14.74
N LEU A 90 6.10 -21.06 -14.10
CA LEU A 90 7.14 -21.85 -13.46
C LEU A 90 7.39 -23.17 -14.20
N PHE A 91 8.67 -23.47 -14.38
CA PHE A 91 9.16 -24.76 -14.86
C PHE A 91 10.20 -25.31 -13.88
N VAL A 92 10.12 -26.60 -13.58
CA VAL A 92 11.10 -27.33 -12.77
C VAL A 92 11.62 -28.52 -13.57
N ASN A 93 12.93 -28.63 -13.74
CA ASN A 93 13.59 -29.64 -14.52
C ASN A 93 13.03 -29.77 -15.96
N GLY A 94 12.66 -28.63 -16.55
CA GLY A 94 12.08 -28.52 -17.90
C GLY A 94 10.59 -28.88 -17.98
N ARG A 95 9.94 -29.27 -16.88
CA ARG A 95 8.51 -29.59 -16.83
C ARG A 95 7.74 -28.36 -16.37
N TYR A 96 6.67 -28.00 -17.07
CA TYR A 96 5.73 -26.93 -16.66
C TYR A 96 5.02 -27.32 -15.37
N VAL A 97 5.01 -26.41 -14.40
CA VAL A 97 4.37 -26.58 -13.10
C VAL A 97 3.04 -25.83 -13.03
N GLY A 98 3.03 -24.56 -13.45
CA GLY A 98 1.85 -23.71 -13.39
C GLY A 98 2.16 -22.25 -13.74
N GLU A 99 1.13 -21.42 -13.68
CA GLU A 99 1.20 -19.99 -13.93
C GLU A 99 0.39 -19.19 -12.91
N HIS A 100 0.73 -17.90 -12.72
CA HIS A 100 -0.01 -16.95 -11.90
C HIS A 100 -0.27 -15.67 -12.70
N HIS A 101 -1.50 -15.16 -12.62
CA HIS A 101 -1.98 -13.96 -13.33
C HIS A 101 -2.39 -12.88 -12.34
N GLY A 102 -1.47 -11.99 -12.01
CA GLY A 102 -1.61 -10.89 -11.08
C GLY A 102 -0.23 -10.36 -10.69
N GLY A 103 -0.11 -9.05 -10.51
CA GLY A 103 1.21 -8.43 -10.31
C GLY A 103 1.55 -8.12 -8.85
N PHE A 104 0.59 -8.16 -7.92
CA PHE A 104 0.76 -7.54 -6.61
C PHE A 104 0.62 -8.50 -5.42
N THR A 105 0.00 -9.65 -5.61
CA THR A 105 -0.22 -10.67 -4.59
C THR A 105 0.90 -11.69 -4.54
N ALA A 106 1.08 -12.35 -3.40
CA ALA A 106 1.93 -13.52 -3.29
C ALA A 106 1.25 -14.73 -3.95
N PHE A 107 2.06 -15.68 -4.45
CA PHE A 107 1.59 -16.92 -4.99
C PHE A 107 2.55 -18.06 -4.70
N ILE A 108 2.05 -19.30 -4.77
CA ILE A 108 2.80 -20.48 -4.35
C ILE A 108 2.52 -21.67 -5.28
N PHE A 109 3.56 -22.42 -5.58
CA PHE A 109 3.46 -23.68 -6.34
C PHE A 109 3.97 -24.84 -5.50
N GLU A 110 3.25 -25.97 -5.50
CA GLU A 110 3.79 -27.22 -5.00
C GLU A 110 4.65 -27.87 -6.09
N ILE A 111 5.91 -28.13 -5.77
CA ILE A 111 6.88 -28.70 -6.71
C ILE A 111 7.34 -30.12 -6.32
N THR A 112 6.69 -30.74 -5.35
CA THR A 112 7.03 -32.08 -4.80
C THR A 112 7.27 -33.14 -5.88
N ASP A 113 6.36 -33.21 -6.87
CA ASP A 113 6.43 -34.23 -7.96
C ASP A 113 7.36 -33.83 -9.11
N PHE A 114 7.99 -32.66 -9.04
CA PHE A 114 8.85 -32.13 -10.09
C PHE A 114 10.33 -32.17 -9.72
N VAL A 115 10.65 -32.29 -8.43
CA VAL A 115 12.02 -32.27 -7.91
C VAL A 115 12.66 -33.67 -7.91
N ARG A 116 14.00 -33.67 -7.90
CA ARG A 116 14.87 -34.83 -7.72
C ARG A 116 15.58 -34.67 -6.39
N TYR A 117 15.41 -35.64 -5.49
CA TYR A 117 16.01 -35.59 -4.16
C TYR A 117 17.47 -36.09 -4.22
N GLY A 118 18.36 -35.41 -3.51
CA GLY A 118 19.80 -35.65 -3.53
C GLY A 118 20.52 -35.20 -4.81
N GLU A 119 19.83 -34.42 -5.64
CA GLU A 119 20.34 -33.95 -6.93
C GLU A 119 20.11 -32.43 -7.08
N ARG A 120 20.80 -31.83 -8.06
CA ARG A 120 20.52 -30.48 -8.53
C ARG A 120 19.25 -30.43 -9.34
N ASN A 121 18.42 -29.47 -9.05
CA ASN A 121 17.20 -29.17 -9.77
C ASN A 121 17.34 -27.81 -10.46
N TYR A 122 16.71 -27.65 -11.60
CA TYR A 122 16.73 -26.45 -12.41
C TYR A 122 15.37 -25.77 -12.38
N LEU A 123 15.32 -24.58 -11.77
CA LEU A 123 14.15 -23.72 -11.78
C LEU A 123 14.24 -22.76 -12.95
N ARG A 124 13.18 -22.61 -13.73
CA ARG A 124 13.02 -21.57 -14.73
C ARG A 124 11.70 -20.85 -14.47
N VAL A 125 11.79 -19.56 -14.22
CA VAL A 125 10.63 -18.68 -14.02
C VAL A 125 10.59 -17.70 -15.19
N VAL A 126 9.49 -17.67 -15.92
CA VAL A 126 9.23 -16.71 -16.99
C VAL A 126 8.31 -15.64 -16.43
N VAL A 127 8.74 -14.38 -16.47
CA VAL A 127 7.95 -13.26 -16.01
C VAL A 127 7.69 -12.31 -17.15
N SER A 128 6.45 -11.82 -17.29
CA SER A 128 6.06 -10.90 -18.34
C SER A 128 5.26 -9.73 -17.76
N ASN A 129 5.68 -8.47 -18.06
CA ASN A 129 4.89 -7.26 -17.85
C ASN A 129 4.24 -6.73 -19.13
N SER A 130 4.12 -7.56 -20.15
CA SER A 130 3.44 -7.20 -21.39
C SER A 130 1.97 -6.87 -21.14
N GLN A 131 1.44 -5.91 -21.87
CA GLN A 131 0.06 -5.49 -21.73
C GLN A 131 -0.90 -6.62 -22.14
N ARG A 132 -1.90 -6.89 -21.28
CA ARG A 132 -2.92 -7.93 -21.50
C ARG A 132 -4.31 -7.34 -21.31
N SER A 133 -5.29 -7.91 -22.02
CA SER A 133 -6.71 -7.51 -21.91
C SER A 133 -7.51 -8.35 -20.89
N ASP A 134 -6.89 -9.39 -20.35
CA ASP A 134 -7.50 -10.39 -19.48
C ASP A 134 -6.90 -10.41 -18.05
N VAL A 135 -5.95 -9.52 -17.75
CA VAL A 135 -5.29 -9.42 -16.43
C VAL A 135 -5.31 -7.96 -15.95
N LEU A 136 -5.77 -7.75 -14.73
CA LEU A 136 -5.74 -6.43 -14.07
C LEU A 136 -4.32 -6.10 -13.56
N PRO A 137 -3.92 -4.79 -13.60
CA PRO A 137 -4.66 -3.65 -14.12
C PRO A 137 -4.55 -3.54 -15.66
N LEU A 138 -5.62 -3.12 -16.31
CA LEU A 138 -5.59 -2.86 -17.75
C LEU A 138 -4.84 -1.57 -18.09
N SER A 139 -4.98 -0.58 -17.22
CA SER A 139 -4.43 0.75 -17.33
C SER A 139 -4.19 1.35 -15.96
N THR A 140 -3.06 1.99 -15.78
CA THR A 140 -2.72 2.71 -14.55
C THR A 140 -1.75 3.83 -14.86
N ASP A 141 -1.71 4.86 -14.01
CA ASP A 141 -0.72 5.92 -14.10
C ASP A 141 0.68 5.47 -13.64
N LEU A 142 0.76 4.44 -12.78
CA LEU A 142 2.02 3.82 -12.40
C LEU A 142 2.57 2.93 -13.52
N ASN A 143 3.89 2.87 -13.64
CA ASN A 143 4.54 1.88 -14.49
C ASN A 143 4.41 0.47 -13.88
N LEU A 144 3.97 -0.50 -14.68
CA LEU A 144 3.98 -1.91 -14.30
C LEU A 144 5.38 -2.48 -14.53
N MET A 145 6.23 -2.34 -13.52
CA MET A 145 7.64 -2.69 -13.59
C MET A 145 7.84 -4.20 -13.53
N GLY A 146 8.36 -4.79 -14.60
CA GLY A 146 8.51 -6.24 -14.71
C GLY A 146 9.64 -6.79 -13.84
N GLY A 147 9.45 -8.00 -13.31
CA GLY A 147 10.46 -8.72 -12.54
C GLY A 147 9.88 -9.54 -11.38
N ILE A 148 10.75 -10.32 -10.75
CA ILE A 148 10.49 -10.93 -9.44
C ILE A 148 10.95 -9.90 -8.40
N TYR A 149 10.02 -9.07 -7.95
CA TYR A 149 10.34 -7.86 -7.19
C TYR A 149 10.10 -7.99 -5.68
N ARG A 150 9.80 -9.19 -5.20
CA ARG A 150 9.73 -9.58 -3.79
C ARG A 150 10.43 -10.92 -3.60
N ASP A 151 10.58 -11.33 -2.34
CA ASP A 151 11.30 -12.53 -1.95
C ASP A 151 10.74 -13.81 -2.59
N VAL A 152 11.63 -14.77 -2.81
CA VAL A 152 11.30 -16.13 -3.20
C VAL A 152 11.77 -17.09 -2.11
N GLU A 153 10.88 -18.00 -1.70
CA GLU A 153 11.11 -18.94 -0.63
C GLU A 153 10.87 -20.38 -1.09
N LEU A 154 11.76 -21.27 -0.68
CA LEU A 154 11.58 -22.70 -0.75
C LEU A 154 11.08 -23.21 0.59
N ILE A 155 9.88 -23.77 0.63
CA ILE A 155 9.27 -24.27 1.85
C ILE A 155 9.25 -25.80 1.80
N THR A 156 9.72 -26.45 2.85
CA THR A 156 9.56 -27.90 3.04
C THR A 156 8.66 -28.17 4.23
N ALA A 157 7.75 -29.11 4.08
CA ALA A 157 6.74 -29.40 5.10
C ALA A 157 6.40 -30.91 5.16
N PRO A 158 5.76 -31.38 6.25
CA PRO A 158 5.24 -32.75 6.32
C PRO A 158 4.20 -33.03 5.25
N ARG A 159 3.83 -34.31 5.10
CA ARG A 159 2.80 -34.75 4.14
C ARG A 159 1.42 -34.16 4.47
N ASN A 160 1.07 -34.15 5.75
CA ASN A 160 -0.17 -33.56 6.27
C ASN A 160 0.14 -32.21 6.88
N ILE A 161 -0.49 -31.14 6.37
CA ILE A 161 -0.16 -29.75 6.73
C ILE A 161 -1.39 -28.86 6.83
N ILE A 162 -1.25 -27.77 7.55
CA ILE A 162 -2.06 -26.56 7.41
C ILE A 162 -1.64 -25.93 6.10
N SER A 163 -2.58 -25.71 5.17
CA SER A 163 -2.27 -25.55 3.75
C SER A 163 -1.73 -24.15 3.39
N PRO A 164 -0.49 -24.03 2.91
CA PRO A 164 -0.01 -22.77 2.34
C PRO A 164 -0.57 -22.52 0.93
N LEU A 165 -1.27 -23.50 0.35
CA LEU A 165 -1.89 -23.37 -0.98
C LEU A 165 -3.17 -22.53 -0.95
N TYR A 166 -3.72 -22.22 0.23
CA TYR A 166 -4.84 -21.29 0.32
C TYR A 166 -4.34 -19.87 0.09
N TYR A 167 -4.33 -19.43 -1.15
CA TYR A 167 -3.89 -18.11 -1.62
C TYR A 167 -2.50 -17.68 -1.10
N ALA A 168 -1.55 -18.61 -1.01
CA ALA A 168 -0.20 -18.36 -0.49
C ALA A 168 -0.14 -17.76 0.93
N THR A 169 -1.17 -18.04 1.75
CA THR A 169 -1.26 -17.65 3.16
C THR A 169 -0.67 -18.73 4.08
N GLU A 170 -0.71 -18.49 5.39
CA GLU A 170 -0.40 -19.52 6.37
C GLU A 170 -1.53 -20.57 6.55
N GLY A 171 -2.65 -20.43 5.82
CA GLY A 171 -3.79 -21.34 5.88
C GLY A 171 -4.67 -21.16 7.13
N VAL A 172 -4.54 -20.04 7.84
CA VAL A 172 -5.30 -19.72 9.05
C VAL A 172 -5.89 -18.31 8.95
N LEU A 173 -7.21 -18.20 8.97
CA LEU A 173 -7.93 -16.93 9.00
C LEU A 173 -8.71 -16.78 10.31
N VAL A 174 -8.61 -15.62 10.95
CA VAL A 174 -9.29 -15.29 12.21
C VAL A 174 -10.48 -14.39 11.92
N GLU A 175 -11.65 -15.00 11.72
CA GLU A 175 -12.90 -14.26 11.52
C GLU A 175 -13.43 -13.71 12.85
N GLN A 176 -13.59 -12.39 12.91
CA GLN A 176 -14.16 -11.68 14.05
C GLN A 176 -15.65 -11.43 13.77
N ARG A 177 -16.53 -11.87 14.70
CA ARG A 177 -17.98 -11.70 14.56
C ARG A 177 -18.53 -10.61 15.46
N GLU A 178 -18.26 -10.74 16.76
CA GLU A 178 -18.65 -9.73 17.74
C GLU A 178 -17.40 -9.27 18.48
N VAL A 179 -17.20 -7.98 18.52
CA VAL A 179 -16.04 -7.36 19.18
C VAL A 179 -16.55 -6.19 20.00
N SER A 180 -16.35 -6.29 21.33
CA SER A 180 -16.66 -5.25 22.30
C SER A 180 -15.58 -5.19 23.39
N ALA A 181 -15.66 -4.22 24.28
CA ALA A 181 -14.77 -4.13 25.43
C ALA A 181 -14.98 -5.27 26.44
N GLU A 182 -16.17 -5.89 26.45
CA GLU A 182 -16.55 -6.97 27.35
C GLU A 182 -16.12 -8.34 26.81
N SER A 183 -16.26 -8.55 25.50
CA SER A 183 -16.00 -9.87 24.90
C SER A 183 -15.64 -9.76 23.42
N VAL A 184 -14.93 -10.79 22.95
CA VAL A 184 -14.70 -11.07 21.52
C VAL A 184 -15.19 -12.47 21.22
N SER A 185 -15.92 -12.65 20.14
CA SER A 185 -16.28 -13.93 19.56
C SER A 185 -16.00 -14.01 18.06
N GLY A 186 -15.76 -15.23 17.58
CA GLY A 186 -15.46 -15.45 16.18
C GLY A 186 -15.20 -16.90 15.81
N THR A 187 -14.56 -17.10 14.68
CA THR A 187 -14.20 -18.43 14.17
C THR A 187 -12.79 -18.39 13.58
N VAL A 188 -11.92 -19.29 14.01
CA VAL A 188 -10.66 -19.55 13.32
C VAL A 188 -10.93 -20.57 12.22
N ARG A 189 -10.71 -20.18 10.96
CA ARG A 189 -10.81 -21.04 9.78
C ARG A 189 -9.42 -21.59 9.46
N VAL A 190 -9.27 -22.92 9.48
CA VAL A 190 -8.01 -23.61 9.23
C VAL A 190 -8.13 -24.43 7.95
N TYR A 191 -7.40 -24.06 6.93
CA TYR A 191 -7.34 -24.78 5.68
C TYR A 191 -6.30 -25.89 5.75
N LEU A 192 -6.70 -27.11 5.44
CA LEU A 192 -5.84 -28.29 5.55
C LEU A 192 -5.55 -28.87 4.17
N SER A 193 -4.33 -29.34 4.00
CA SER A 193 -3.94 -30.15 2.85
C SER A 193 -3.36 -31.46 3.36
N THR A 194 -4.25 -32.45 3.53
CA THR A 194 -3.91 -33.74 4.13
C THR A 194 -4.49 -34.86 3.28
N PRO A 195 -3.66 -35.81 2.77
CA PRO A 195 -4.15 -37.00 2.06
C PRO A 195 -5.00 -37.91 2.94
N ASP A 196 -4.77 -37.88 4.25
CA ASP A 196 -5.31 -38.83 5.24
C ASP A 196 -5.78 -38.05 6.49
N ILE A 197 -7.04 -37.61 6.49
CA ILE A 197 -7.62 -36.76 7.55
C ILE A 197 -8.32 -37.57 8.65
N ASP A 198 -8.64 -38.83 8.41
CA ASP A 198 -9.40 -39.63 9.39
C ASP A 198 -8.63 -39.72 10.71
N HIS A 199 -9.27 -39.21 11.78
CA HIS A 199 -8.80 -39.18 13.17
C HIS A 199 -7.77 -38.12 13.56
N THR A 200 -7.50 -37.12 12.76
CA THR A 200 -6.63 -36.01 13.11
C THR A 200 -7.38 -34.92 13.88
N THR A 201 -6.73 -34.33 14.87
CA THR A 201 -7.25 -33.18 15.62
C THR A 201 -6.61 -31.88 15.14
N VAL A 202 -7.35 -30.76 15.26
CA VAL A 202 -6.83 -29.42 15.08
C VAL A 202 -7.06 -28.67 16.38
N THR A 203 -6.00 -28.19 16.98
CA THR A 203 -6.03 -27.41 18.20
C THR A 203 -5.68 -25.95 17.90
N MET A 204 -6.50 -25.04 18.40
CA MET A 204 -6.28 -23.60 18.35
C MET A 204 -6.07 -23.06 19.76
N ARG A 205 -5.07 -22.20 19.93
CA ARG A 205 -4.81 -21.40 21.14
C ARG A 205 -4.69 -19.94 20.76
N ILE A 206 -5.34 -19.06 21.49
CA ILE A 206 -5.12 -17.61 21.36
C ILE A 206 -4.37 -17.17 22.62
N VAL A 207 -3.25 -16.48 22.37
CA VAL A 207 -2.31 -16.06 23.42
C VAL A 207 -2.12 -14.55 23.29
N ASP A 208 -2.17 -13.83 24.41
CA ASP A 208 -1.95 -12.38 24.45
C ASP A 208 -0.45 -12.00 24.35
N GLU A 209 -0.16 -10.69 24.38
CA GLU A 209 1.20 -10.16 24.30
C GLU A 209 2.10 -10.58 25.47
N GLU A 210 1.53 -10.82 26.64
CA GLU A 210 2.24 -11.28 27.84
C GLU A 210 2.45 -12.80 27.84
N GLY A 211 1.90 -13.52 26.88
CA GLY A 211 2.02 -14.98 26.74
C GLY A 211 0.96 -15.77 27.51
N TYR A 212 -0.12 -15.13 28.02
CA TYR A 212 -1.22 -15.84 28.65
C TYR A 212 -2.21 -16.38 27.61
N GLU A 213 -2.62 -17.62 27.78
CA GLU A 213 -3.66 -18.25 26.99
C GLU A 213 -5.03 -17.67 27.37
N VAL A 214 -5.69 -17.00 26.41
CA VAL A 214 -7.02 -16.41 26.62
C VAL A 214 -8.14 -17.34 26.19
N THR A 215 -7.89 -18.25 25.27
CA THR A 215 -8.82 -19.31 24.86
C THR A 215 -8.11 -20.47 24.17
N HIS A 216 -8.68 -21.67 24.32
CA HIS A 216 -8.15 -22.90 23.75
C HIS A 216 -9.29 -23.80 23.27
N ARG A 217 -9.17 -24.38 22.10
CA ARG A 217 -10.16 -25.30 21.53
C ARG A 217 -9.50 -26.37 20.68
N THR A 218 -10.00 -27.61 20.84
CA THR A 218 -9.60 -28.74 19.98
C THR A 218 -10.84 -29.31 19.30
N VAL A 219 -10.74 -29.51 18.00
CA VAL A 219 -11.79 -30.11 17.18
C VAL A 219 -11.22 -31.29 16.38
N LYS A 220 -12.07 -32.22 15.93
CA LYS A 220 -11.68 -33.28 15.03
C LYS A 220 -11.78 -32.79 13.60
N ALA A 221 -10.73 -32.95 12.82
CA ALA A 221 -10.78 -32.81 11.39
C ALA A 221 -11.54 -34.03 10.80
N THR A 222 -12.80 -33.83 10.47
CA THR A 222 -13.59 -34.81 9.70
C THR A 222 -13.40 -34.52 8.20
N LYS A 223 -13.67 -35.50 7.32
CA LYS A 223 -13.54 -35.38 5.84
C LYS A 223 -13.91 -33.98 5.34
N ILE A 224 -12.87 -33.24 4.91
CA ILE A 224 -13.00 -31.86 4.45
C ILE A 224 -12.57 -31.84 3.00
N SER A 225 -13.35 -31.18 2.14
CA SER A 225 -12.88 -30.89 0.79
C SER A 225 -11.71 -29.90 0.88
N PRO A 226 -10.77 -29.89 -0.08
CA PRO A 226 -9.67 -28.92 -0.12
C PRO A 226 -10.12 -27.44 -0.03
N GLU A 227 -11.40 -27.20 -0.35
CA GLU A 227 -12.02 -25.87 -0.36
C GLU A 227 -12.72 -25.50 0.97
N ARG A 228 -12.82 -26.44 1.92
CA ARG A 228 -13.50 -26.19 3.22
C ARG A 228 -12.50 -26.12 4.34
N ALA A 229 -12.56 -25.04 5.08
CA ALA A 229 -11.81 -24.88 6.32
C ALA A 229 -12.39 -25.75 7.45
N VAL A 230 -11.51 -26.18 8.37
CA VAL A 230 -11.94 -26.57 9.72
C VAL A 230 -12.32 -25.30 10.47
N GLU A 231 -13.55 -25.20 10.93
CA GLU A 231 -14.04 -24.04 11.68
C GLU A 231 -13.92 -24.30 13.18
N ILE A 232 -13.19 -23.44 13.88
CA ILE A 232 -12.98 -23.52 15.32
C ILE A 232 -13.56 -22.25 15.96
N PRO A 233 -14.76 -22.32 16.56
CA PRO A 233 -15.35 -21.16 17.22
C PRO A 233 -14.55 -20.81 18.47
N PHE A 234 -14.42 -19.50 18.73
CA PHE A 234 -13.79 -18.99 19.94
C PHE A 234 -14.61 -17.87 20.56
N GLU A 235 -14.44 -17.71 21.85
CA GLU A 235 -14.96 -16.61 22.66
C GLU A 235 -14.05 -16.42 23.87
N PHE A 236 -13.79 -15.17 24.23
CA PHE A 236 -13.11 -14.82 25.47
C PHE A 236 -13.55 -13.44 25.96
N MET A 237 -13.37 -13.20 27.26
CA MET A 237 -13.85 -12.02 27.97
C MET A 237 -12.72 -11.01 28.20
N ASN A 238 -13.08 -9.74 28.34
CA ASN A 238 -12.18 -8.62 28.66
C ASN A 238 -10.98 -8.51 27.70
N PRO A 239 -11.22 -8.45 26.38
CA PRO A 239 -10.14 -8.34 25.41
C PRO A 239 -9.41 -7.01 25.53
N SER A 240 -8.12 -7.02 25.25
CA SER A 240 -7.39 -5.81 24.90
C SER A 240 -7.56 -5.55 23.42
N LEU A 241 -8.40 -4.57 23.03
CA LEU A 241 -8.70 -4.27 21.63
C LEU A 241 -7.57 -3.52 20.96
N TRP A 242 -7.32 -3.85 19.69
CA TRP A 242 -6.42 -3.09 18.83
C TRP A 242 -7.06 -1.74 18.42
N SER A 243 -6.29 -0.67 18.49
CA SER A 243 -6.64 0.64 17.93
C SER A 243 -5.37 1.38 17.49
N PRO A 244 -5.47 2.51 16.76
CA PRO A 244 -4.31 3.35 16.45
C PRO A 244 -3.46 3.74 17.66
N GLU A 245 -4.07 3.94 18.81
CA GLU A 245 -3.42 4.32 20.07
C GLU A 245 -2.95 3.11 20.88
N ARG A 246 -3.73 2.01 20.83
CA ARG A 246 -3.47 0.77 21.56
C ARG A 246 -3.30 -0.38 20.58
N ARG A 247 -2.09 -0.74 20.27
CA ARG A 247 -1.67 -1.64 19.18
C ARG A 247 -1.58 -3.10 19.63
N THR A 248 -2.52 -3.55 20.48
CA THR A 248 -2.50 -4.88 21.06
C THR A 248 -2.68 -5.97 20.01
N MET A 249 -1.74 -6.90 19.97
CA MET A 249 -1.74 -8.05 19.08
C MET A 249 -1.87 -9.35 19.86
N TYR A 250 -2.47 -10.36 19.25
CA TYR A 250 -2.60 -11.72 19.77
C TYR A 250 -1.93 -12.71 18.84
N ASN A 251 -1.32 -13.74 19.40
CA ASN A 251 -0.83 -14.88 18.66
C ASN A 251 -1.93 -15.96 18.62
N VAL A 252 -2.29 -16.38 17.42
CA VAL A 252 -3.19 -17.50 17.20
C VAL A 252 -2.37 -18.69 16.73
N GLU A 253 -2.11 -19.61 17.65
CA GLU A 253 -1.38 -20.84 17.40
C GLU A 253 -2.34 -21.93 16.95
N VAL A 254 -2.07 -22.54 15.81
CA VAL A 254 -2.85 -23.67 15.28
C VAL A 254 -1.94 -24.89 15.12
N MET A 255 -2.35 -25.99 15.72
CA MET A 255 -1.61 -27.25 15.72
C MET A 255 -2.42 -28.35 15.09
N LEU A 256 -1.82 -29.09 14.16
CA LEU A 256 -2.38 -30.25 13.50
C LEU A 256 -1.84 -31.52 14.18
N GLY A 257 -2.71 -32.41 14.66
CA GLY A 257 -2.34 -33.64 15.36
C GLY A 257 -2.29 -33.47 16.89
N ASP A 258 -1.40 -34.22 17.55
CA ASP A 258 -1.21 -34.15 18.99
C ASP A 258 -0.60 -32.80 19.41
N GLU A 259 -1.18 -32.15 20.42
CA GLU A 259 -0.75 -30.81 20.85
C GLU A 259 0.69 -30.77 21.38
N LYS A 260 1.16 -31.86 22.04
CA LYS A 260 2.52 -31.93 22.59
C LYS A 260 3.57 -32.26 21.53
N ASN A 261 3.14 -32.89 20.44
CA ASN A 261 4.01 -33.27 19.34
C ASN A 261 3.24 -33.12 18.00
N PRO A 262 2.95 -31.88 17.60
CA PRO A 262 2.13 -31.64 16.42
C PRO A 262 2.82 -32.08 15.12
N ILE A 263 2.03 -32.57 14.19
CA ILE A 263 2.48 -32.88 12.81
C ILE A 263 2.91 -31.58 12.12
N ASP A 264 2.12 -30.54 12.28
CA ASP A 264 2.39 -29.19 11.76
C ASP A 264 1.86 -28.13 12.75
N LYS A 265 2.53 -27.00 12.81
CA LYS A 265 2.14 -25.86 13.66
C LYS A 265 2.28 -24.57 12.86
N VAL A 266 1.28 -23.71 12.92
CA VAL A 266 1.28 -22.39 12.34
C VAL A 266 0.92 -21.36 13.43
N VAL A 267 1.55 -20.20 13.39
CA VAL A 267 1.23 -19.06 14.25
C VAL A 267 0.91 -17.86 13.36
N VAL A 268 -0.27 -17.29 13.54
CA VAL A 268 -0.65 -16.04 12.90
C VAL A 268 -0.91 -14.97 13.95
N ASN A 269 -0.59 -13.72 13.60
CA ASN A 269 -0.85 -12.58 14.46
C ASN A 269 -2.15 -11.90 14.05
N THR A 270 -2.92 -11.41 15.03
CA THR A 270 -4.10 -10.59 14.76
C THR A 270 -4.38 -9.64 15.92
N GLY A 271 -5.16 -8.59 15.64
CA GLY A 271 -5.71 -7.70 16.67
C GLY A 271 -7.24 -7.67 16.55
N PHE A 272 -7.91 -7.64 17.68
CA PHE A 272 -9.38 -7.60 17.69
C PHE A 272 -9.87 -6.15 17.72
N ARG A 273 -10.73 -5.78 16.78
CA ARG A 273 -11.33 -4.45 16.68
C ARG A 273 -12.67 -4.51 15.94
N SER A 274 -13.53 -3.55 16.20
CA SER A 274 -14.71 -3.27 15.38
C SER A 274 -14.48 -2.05 14.50
N ILE A 275 -15.11 -2.05 13.31
CA ILE A 275 -15.03 -0.97 12.33
C ILE A 275 -16.45 -0.59 11.93
N LYS A 276 -16.78 0.70 11.99
CA LYS A 276 -18.07 1.20 11.49
C LYS A 276 -18.00 2.67 11.11
N ILE A 277 -18.97 3.12 10.34
CA ILE A 277 -19.23 4.54 10.12
C ILE A 277 -20.40 4.95 11.01
N ASN A 278 -20.23 6.00 11.80
CA ASN A 278 -21.28 6.51 12.66
C ASN A 278 -22.21 7.50 11.95
N ASP A 279 -23.29 7.90 12.63
CA ASP A 279 -24.30 8.82 12.08
C ASP A 279 -23.73 10.22 11.73
N ASN A 280 -22.57 10.58 12.26
CA ASN A 280 -21.84 11.82 11.95
C ASN A 280 -20.85 11.67 10.79
N ASN A 281 -20.98 10.61 10.00
CA ASN A 281 -20.08 10.31 8.87
C ASN A 281 -18.60 10.19 9.26
N LYS A 282 -18.30 9.60 10.42
CA LYS A 282 -16.93 9.35 10.88
C LYS A 282 -16.63 7.86 10.92
N LEU A 283 -15.45 7.49 10.43
CA LEU A 283 -14.91 6.14 10.65
C LEU A 283 -14.63 5.97 12.15
N CYS A 284 -15.15 4.89 12.71
CA CYS A 284 -14.94 4.54 14.13
C CYS A 284 -14.19 3.21 14.22
N ILE A 285 -13.20 3.18 15.11
CA ILE A 285 -12.53 1.96 15.55
C ILE A 285 -12.93 1.74 17.02
N ASN A 286 -13.56 0.60 17.33
CA ASN A 286 -14.08 0.30 18.67
C ASN A 286 -15.01 1.41 19.21
N ASP A 287 -15.91 1.88 18.36
CA ASP A 287 -16.86 2.96 18.64
C ASP A 287 -16.23 4.37 18.80
N ILE A 288 -14.91 4.48 18.74
CA ILE A 288 -14.20 5.76 18.86
C ILE A 288 -13.99 6.35 17.45
N PRO A 289 -14.48 7.58 17.20
CA PRO A 289 -14.26 8.24 15.92
C PRO A 289 -12.77 8.52 15.67
N VAL A 290 -12.30 8.21 14.46
CA VAL A 290 -10.94 8.51 14.01
C VAL A 290 -10.98 9.61 12.96
N ASP A 291 -10.13 10.62 13.14
CA ASP A 291 -9.88 11.64 12.13
C ASP A 291 -8.87 11.10 11.10
N VAL A 292 -9.38 10.56 9.98
CA VAL A 292 -8.55 9.87 8.99
C VAL A 292 -7.75 10.86 8.16
N ARG A 293 -6.44 10.83 8.29
CA ARG A 293 -5.43 11.63 7.58
C ARG A 293 -4.54 10.70 6.78
N GLY A 294 -4.98 10.37 5.57
CA GLY A 294 -4.38 9.35 4.74
C GLY A 294 -3.46 9.88 3.66
N VAL A 295 -2.55 9.01 3.21
CA VAL A 295 -1.70 9.21 2.05
C VAL A 295 -1.77 8.01 1.13
N SER A 296 -1.78 8.25 -0.19
CA SER A 296 -1.62 7.18 -1.18
C SER A 296 -0.14 6.86 -1.34
N MET A 297 0.24 5.59 -1.20
CA MET A 297 1.61 5.12 -1.38
C MET A 297 1.76 4.42 -2.73
N PRO A 298 2.59 4.94 -3.65
CA PRO A 298 3.02 4.23 -4.84
C PRO A 298 4.01 3.11 -4.50
N HIS A 299 4.28 2.22 -5.48
CA HIS A 299 5.07 1.01 -5.28
C HIS A 299 6.53 1.14 -5.73
N ASP A 300 6.99 2.31 -6.13
CA ASP A 300 8.30 2.46 -6.75
C ASP A 300 9.14 3.58 -6.14
N ARG A 301 10.46 3.48 -6.33
CA ARG A 301 11.46 4.37 -5.79
C ARG A 301 12.65 4.50 -6.75
N GLU A 302 13.34 5.63 -6.71
CA GLU A 302 14.53 5.88 -7.52
C GLU A 302 15.61 4.81 -7.32
N GLY A 303 16.14 4.29 -8.43
CA GLY A 303 17.25 3.35 -8.46
C GLY A 303 16.87 1.89 -8.26
N VAL A 304 15.76 1.59 -7.60
CA VAL A 304 15.29 0.22 -7.34
C VAL A 304 13.94 -0.10 -7.97
N GLY A 305 13.20 0.92 -8.46
CA GLY A 305 11.86 0.74 -8.98
C GLY A 305 10.94 0.10 -7.94
N ILE A 306 10.20 -0.95 -8.35
CA ILE A 306 9.27 -1.67 -7.47
C ILE A 306 9.97 -2.65 -6.50
N ALA A 307 11.29 -2.92 -6.67
CA ALA A 307 12.06 -3.86 -5.87
C ALA A 307 12.57 -3.24 -4.56
N ILE A 308 11.64 -2.67 -3.78
CA ILE A 308 11.90 -1.93 -2.54
C ILE A 308 12.28 -2.91 -1.41
N SER A 309 13.39 -2.67 -0.72
CA SER A 309 13.83 -3.44 0.43
C SER A 309 12.98 -3.16 1.69
N HIS A 310 13.09 -4.04 2.69
CA HIS A 310 12.42 -3.84 3.99
C HIS A 310 12.90 -2.57 4.71
N GLU A 311 14.18 -2.25 4.63
CA GLU A 311 14.78 -1.06 5.22
C GLU A 311 14.25 0.22 4.56
N GLU A 312 14.15 0.23 3.24
CA GLU A 312 13.59 1.34 2.47
C GLU A 312 12.11 1.55 2.79
N LEU A 313 11.34 0.46 2.83
CA LEU A 313 9.93 0.51 3.20
C LEU A 313 9.71 1.02 4.63
N THR A 314 10.59 0.61 5.56
CA THR A 314 10.59 1.10 6.95
C THR A 314 10.86 2.62 7.00
N ALA A 315 11.80 3.11 6.21
CA ALA A 315 12.08 4.54 6.12
C ALA A 315 10.88 5.32 5.56
N ASP A 316 10.21 4.78 4.55
CA ASP A 316 9.01 5.37 3.96
C ASP A 316 7.85 5.49 4.97
N ILE A 317 7.59 4.43 5.73
CA ILE A 317 6.56 4.43 6.79
C ILE A 317 6.90 5.43 7.91
N ASN A 318 8.17 5.55 8.27
CA ASN A 318 8.59 6.55 9.27
C ASN A 318 8.36 7.99 8.77
N MET A 319 8.49 8.25 7.46
CA MET A 319 8.16 9.56 6.88
C MET A 319 6.65 9.84 6.89
N VAL A 320 5.82 8.82 6.68
CA VAL A 320 4.35 8.93 6.80
C VAL A 320 3.97 9.35 8.23
N GLU A 321 4.53 8.67 9.24
CA GLU A 321 4.31 9.02 10.65
C GLU A 321 4.83 10.42 11.01
N ASP A 322 6.05 10.77 10.54
CA ASP A 322 6.64 12.10 10.80
C ASP A 322 5.81 13.23 10.20
N MET A 323 5.16 13.00 9.06
CA MET A 323 4.21 13.96 8.51
C MET A 323 2.93 14.08 9.36
N GLY A 324 2.64 13.10 10.23
CA GLY A 324 1.44 13.04 11.07
C GLY A 324 0.22 12.44 10.37
N ALA A 325 0.42 11.74 9.25
CA ALA A 325 -0.60 10.91 8.65
C ALA A 325 -0.82 9.65 9.52
N ASN A 326 -2.06 9.18 9.59
CA ASN A 326 -2.45 8.01 10.37
C ASN A 326 -3.10 6.92 9.52
N ALA A 327 -3.11 7.10 8.21
CA ALA A 327 -3.66 6.13 7.28
C ALA A 327 -2.85 6.06 5.97
N ILE A 328 -2.82 4.87 5.37
CA ILE A 328 -2.14 4.58 4.10
C ILE A 328 -3.15 3.95 3.15
N ARG A 329 -3.17 4.45 1.92
CA ARG A 329 -3.81 3.76 0.80
C ARG A 329 -2.74 3.03 0.00
N SER A 330 -2.88 1.71 -0.10
CA SER A 330 -2.06 0.87 -0.96
C SER A 330 -2.55 1.03 -2.41
N LEU A 331 -1.94 1.97 -3.12
CA LEU A 331 -2.41 2.43 -4.43
C LEU A 331 -2.21 1.36 -5.51
N VAL A 332 -3.27 1.02 -6.26
CA VAL A 332 -3.30 0.07 -7.38
C VAL A 332 -3.23 -1.41 -6.96
N GLY A 333 -2.80 -1.76 -5.76
CA GLY A 333 -2.69 -3.15 -5.31
C GLY A 333 -1.93 -3.27 -4.00
N PRO A 334 -1.85 -4.45 -3.39
CA PRO A 334 -1.17 -4.62 -2.11
C PRO A 334 0.34 -4.43 -2.20
N HIS A 335 0.91 -3.83 -1.17
CA HIS A 335 2.35 -3.82 -0.89
C HIS A 335 2.84 -5.18 -0.36
N ALA A 336 4.13 -5.25 0.01
CA ALA A 336 4.67 -6.41 0.71
C ALA A 336 3.99 -6.56 2.09
N ASP A 337 3.82 -7.79 2.56
CA ASP A 337 3.22 -8.15 3.84
C ASP A 337 3.85 -7.41 5.05
N SER A 338 5.15 -7.18 4.98
CA SER A 338 5.90 -6.43 5.98
C SER A 338 5.39 -4.99 6.19
N LEU A 339 4.79 -4.34 5.17
CA LEU A 339 4.15 -3.04 5.34
C LEU A 339 2.97 -3.14 6.31
N TYR A 340 2.12 -4.14 6.14
CA TYR A 340 0.92 -4.30 6.97
C TYR A 340 1.29 -4.69 8.39
N THR A 341 2.28 -5.55 8.58
CA THR A 341 2.87 -5.84 9.89
C THR A 341 3.41 -4.58 10.57
N MET A 342 4.09 -3.70 9.84
CA MET A 342 4.52 -2.40 10.38
C MET A 342 3.32 -1.52 10.74
N CYS A 343 2.28 -1.48 9.91
CA CYS A 343 1.06 -0.70 10.17
C CYS A 343 0.31 -1.22 11.41
N ASP A 344 0.22 -2.54 11.60
CA ASP A 344 -0.35 -3.15 12.81
C ASP A 344 0.35 -2.67 14.08
N ASN A 345 1.70 -2.67 14.06
CA ASN A 345 2.54 -2.28 15.18
C ASN A 345 2.61 -0.76 15.41
N LYS A 346 2.35 0.04 14.38
CA LYS A 346 2.38 1.50 14.44
C LYS A 346 1.00 2.16 14.63
N GLY A 347 -0.07 1.38 14.48
CA GLY A 347 -1.45 1.87 14.57
C GLY A 347 -1.87 2.69 13.34
N LEU A 348 -1.26 2.45 12.19
CA LEU A 348 -1.64 3.08 10.93
C LEU A 348 -2.81 2.32 10.31
N LEU A 349 -3.86 3.03 9.89
CA LEU A 349 -4.98 2.44 9.18
C LEU A 349 -4.61 2.18 7.71
N VAL A 350 -5.11 1.11 7.14
CA VAL A 350 -4.78 0.74 5.75
C VAL A 350 -6.03 0.51 4.91
N TRP A 351 -6.00 1.10 3.73
CA TRP A 351 -6.90 0.83 2.62
C TRP A 351 -6.13 0.11 1.52
N ILE A 352 -6.55 -1.09 1.13
CA ILE A 352 -5.93 -1.87 0.03
C ILE A 352 -6.85 -1.86 -1.18
N ASP A 353 -6.36 -1.36 -2.32
CA ASP A 353 -7.06 -1.44 -3.60
C ASP A 353 -6.87 -2.80 -4.28
N ILE A 354 -7.92 -3.31 -4.95
CA ILE A 354 -7.71 -4.25 -6.05
C ILE A 354 -7.21 -3.46 -7.28
N PRO A 355 -6.46 -4.09 -8.21
CA PRO A 355 -5.89 -3.36 -9.35
C PRO A 355 -6.93 -3.03 -10.45
N LEU A 356 -8.19 -2.81 -10.10
CA LEU A 356 -9.23 -2.30 -11.00
C LEU A 356 -9.15 -0.78 -11.06
N THR A 357 -8.22 -0.30 -11.85
CA THR A 357 -7.93 1.13 -11.99
C THR A 357 -7.82 1.56 -13.45
N ARG A 358 -7.82 2.86 -13.67
CA ARG A 358 -7.62 3.49 -14.96
C ARG A 358 -6.66 4.68 -14.85
N SER A 359 -5.81 4.85 -15.87
CA SER A 359 -5.08 6.11 -16.05
C SER A 359 -5.98 7.19 -16.64
N GLU A 360 -6.04 8.36 -16.01
CA GLU A 360 -6.75 9.52 -16.56
C GLU A 360 -6.02 10.13 -17.77
N LEU A 361 -4.74 9.81 -17.95
CA LEU A 361 -3.87 10.42 -18.94
C LEU A 361 -3.72 9.61 -20.22
N SER A 362 -3.94 8.30 -20.16
CA SER A 362 -3.81 7.42 -21.31
C SER A 362 -5.08 7.39 -22.13
N LEU A 363 -5.01 7.89 -23.35
CA LEU A 363 -6.08 7.77 -24.36
C LEU A 363 -5.92 6.50 -25.21
N SER A 364 -4.71 5.90 -25.21
CA SER A 364 -4.34 4.73 -26.02
C SER A 364 -4.45 3.41 -25.29
N ASP A 365 -4.70 3.42 -23.96
CA ASP A 365 -4.82 2.21 -23.19
C ASP A 365 -6.07 1.42 -23.57
N ILE A 366 -5.98 0.12 -23.32
CA ILE A 366 -7.09 -0.80 -23.49
C ILE A 366 -8.28 -0.27 -22.68
N VAL A 367 -9.33 0.12 -23.39
CA VAL A 367 -10.58 0.51 -22.74
C VAL A 367 -11.11 -0.71 -21.99
N TYR A 368 -11.46 -0.54 -20.71
CA TYR A 368 -12.10 -1.59 -19.95
C TYR A 368 -13.27 -2.16 -20.74
N TYR A 369 -13.17 -3.42 -21.11
CA TYR A 369 -14.25 -4.22 -21.68
C TYR A 369 -14.38 -5.49 -20.86
N PRO A 370 -15.49 -5.73 -20.16
CA PRO A 370 -15.62 -6.84 -19.23
C PRO A 370 -15.75 -8.17 -19.98
N THR A 371 -14.62 -8.76 -20.32
CA THR A 371 -14.58 -10.14 -20.79
C THR A 371 -14.71 -11.10 -19.60
N PRO A 372 -15.25 -12.33 -19.79
CA PRO A 372 -15.28 -13.32 -18.70
C PRO A 372 -13.89 -13.60 -18.12
N ALA A 373 -12.83 -13.59 -18.93
CA ALA A 373 -11.48 -13.82 -18.47
C ALA A 373 -10.99 -12.68 -17.53
N LEU A 374 -11.21 -11.42 -17.91
CA LEU A 374 -10.88 -10.27 -17.07
C LEU A 374 -11.66 -10.25 -15.76
N ARG A 375 -12.97 -10.51 -15.82
CA ARG A 375 -13.83 -10.58 -14.62
C ARG A 375 -13.34 -11.65 -13.65
N ASN A 376 -13.05 -12.87 -14.17
CA ASN A 376 -12.53 -13.97 -13.36
C ASN A 376 -11.18 -13.62 -12.75
N ASN A 377 -10.28 -12.95 -13.49
CA ASN A 377 -9.00 -12.50 -12.96
C ASN A 377 -9.18 -11.48 -11.82
N GLY A 378 -10.12 -10.53 -11.94
CA GLY A 378 -10.40 -9.60 -10.86
C GLY A 378 -11.00 -10.26 -9.62
N PHE A 379 -11.89 -11.27 -9.80
CA PHE A 379 -12.39 -12.07 -8.69
C PHE A 379 -11.28 -12.85 -7.98
N GLU A 380 -10.34 -13.42 -8.75
CA GLU A 380 -9.23 -14.17 -8.17
C GLU A 380 -8.28 -13.24 -7.40
N GLN A 381 -7.89 -12.10 -7.99
CA GLN A 381 -7.05 -11.13 -7.28
C GLN A 381 -7.73 -10.56 -6.02
N LEU A 382 -9.06 -10.36 -6.03
CA LEU A 382 -9.79 -9.94 -4.83
C LEU A 382 -9.73 -11.00 -3.72
N ARG A 383 -9.88 -12.30 -4.07
CA ARG A 383 -9.73 -13.39 -3.10
C ARG A 383 -8.33 -13.46 -2.50
N GLU A 384 -7.31 -13.35 -3.34
CA GLU A 384 -5.91 -13.32 -2.91
C GLU A 384 -5.65 -12.15 -1.95
N ILE A 385 -6.08 -10.94 -2.31
CA ILE A 385 -5.88 -9.73 -1.52
C ILE A 385 -6.56 -9.86 -0.15
N ILE A 386 -7.82 -10.30 -0.12
CA ILE A 386 -8.55 -10.45 1.14
C ILE A 386 -7.92 -11.56 1.98
N ALA A 387 -7.64 -12.75 1.41
CA ALA A 387 -7.09 -13.87 2.16
C ALA A 387 -5.71 -13.55 2.76
N GLN A 388 -4.81 -12.95 1.98
CA GLN A 388 -3.45 -12.63 2.42
C GLN A 388 -3.40 -11.55 3.50
N ASN A 389 -4.37 -10.62 3.51
CA ASN A 389 -4.38 -9.50 4.44
C ASN A 389 -5.48 -9.60 5.51
N TYR A 390 -6.14 -10.77 5.62
CA TYR A 390 -7.30 -10.96 6.49
C TYR A 390 -7.00 -10.71 7.97
N ASN A 391 -5.87 -11.20 8.46
CA ASN A 391 -5.51 -11.18 9.87
C ASN A 391 -4.91 -9.84 10.34
N HIS A 392 -4.58 -8.90 9.43
CA HIS A 392 -4.04 -7.58 9.78
C HIS A 392 -5.13 -6.65 10.33
N PRO A 393 -5.08 -6.25 11.61
CA PRO A 393 -6.07 -5.34 12.20
C PRO A 393 -5.97 -3.92 11.62
N SER A 394 -4.81 -3.50 11.16
CA SER A 394 -4.58 -2.21 10.50
C SER A 394 -5.34 -2.08 9.18
N VAL A 395 -5.58 -3.17 8.47
CA VAL A 395 -6.40 -3.17 7.25
C VAL A 395 -7.86 -2.96 7.63
N VAL A 396 -8.41 -1.80 7.26
CA VAL A 396 -9.74 -1.37 7.69
C VAL A 396 -10.76 -1.26 6.58
N MET A 397 -10.34 -1.35 5.29
CA MET A 397 -11.26 -1.32 4.15
C MET A 397 -10.66 -1.95 2.89
N TRP A 398 -11.53 -2.48 2.03
CA TRP A 398 -11.20 -3.07 0.74
C TRP A 398 -11.58 -2.14 -0.41
N GLY A 399 -10.61 -1.68 -1.20
CA GLY A 399 -10.82 -0.83 -2.36
C GLY A 399 -11.21 -1.63 -3.59
N LEU A 400 -12.38 -1.37 -4.16
CA LEU A 400 -12.91 -2.16 -5.27
C LEU A 400 -12.64 -1.55 -6.65
N PHE A 401 -12.48 -0.24 -6.74
CA PHE A 401 -12.06 0.40 -7.99
C PHE A 401 -11.45 1.80 -7.75
N SER A 402 -10.67 2.24 -8.73
CA SER A 402 -10.11 3.59 -8.74
C SER A 402 -10.24 4.22 -10.12
N LEU A 403 -10.96 5.35 -10.22
CA LEU A 403 -11.09 6.19 -11.42
C LEU A 403 -11.67 5.49 -12.65
N VAL A 404 -12.43 4.43 -12.46
CA VAL A 404 -13.06 3.68 -13.56
C VAL A 404 -14.21 4.50 -14.16
N TRP A 405 -14.29 4.56 -15.48
CA TRP A 405 -15.40 5.22 -16.15
C TRP A 405 -16.64 4.33 -16.20
N GLN A 406 -17.75 4.89 -15.78
CA GLN A 406 -19.05 4.26 -16.04
C GLN A 406 -19.37 4.36 -17.54
N ARG A 407 -19.15 3.25 -18.26
CA ARG A 407 -19.60 3.07 -19.64
C ARG A 407 -20.51 1.87 -19.73
N GLY A 408 -21.85 2.13 -19.71
CA GLY A 408 -22.87 1.09 -19.72
C GLY A 408 -23.05 0.38 -18.38
N ASP A 409 -23.99 -0.55 -18.35
CA ASP A 409 -24.41 -1.25 -17.13
C ASP A 409 -23.47 -2.38 -16.73
N ASP A 410 -22.63 -2.87 -17.63
CA ASP A 410 -21.72 -4.00 -17.39
C ASP A 410 -20.67 -3.70 -16.31
N VAL A 411 -20.15 -2.47 -16.26
CA VAL A 411 -19.18 -2.05 -15.23
C VAL A 411 -19.85 -2.01 -13.86
N ILE A 412 -21.08 -1.50 -13.80
CA ILE A 412 -21.87 -1.43 -12.56
C ILE A 412 -22.12 -2.84 -12.03
N SER A 413 -22.58 -3.76 -12.91
CA SER A 413 -22.82 -5.15 -12.55
C SER A 413 -21.54 -5.83 -12.02
N TYR A 414 -20.41 -5.63 -12.70
CA TYR A 414 -19.15 -6.25 -12.29
C TYR A 414 -18.65 -5.75 -10.93
N ILE A 415 -18.72 -4.42 -10.71
CA ILE A 415 -18.33 -3.86 -9.40
C ILE A 415 -19.31 -4.32 -8.31
N GLY A 416 -20.62 -4.45 -8.64
CA GLY A 416 -21.59 -5.02 -7.73
C GLY A 416 -21.23 -6.46 -7.31
N GLU A 417 -20.87 -7.31 -8.27
CA GLU A 417 -20.44 -8.68 -7.98
C GLU A 417 -19.13 -8.73 -7.17
N LEU A 418 -18.17 -7.81 -7.41
CA LEU A 418 -16.97 -7.67 -6.59
C LEU A 418 -17.32 -7.25 -5.15
N ASN A 419 -18.27 -6.34 -4.99
CA ASN A 419 -18.75 -5.89 -3.69
C ASN A 419 -19.43 -7.02 -2.91
N ASP A 420 -20.33 -7.76 -3.53
CA ASP A 420 -20.99 -8.92 -2.93
C ASP A 420 -19.96 -9.98 -2.53
N MET A 421 -18.96 -10.22 -3.37
CA MET A 421 -17.87 -11.14 -3.06
C MET A 421 -17.03 -10.66 -1.88
N ALA A 422 -16.63 -9.39 -1.83
CA ALA A 422 -15.87 -8.84 -0.71
C ALA A 422 -16.59 -9.04 0.61
N HIS A 423 -17.88 -8.71 0.68
CA HIS A 423 -18.72 -8.93 1.86
C HIS A 423 -18.93 -10.40 2.21
N SER A 424 -18.98 -11.30 1.21
CA SER A 424 -19.06 -12.74 1.46
C SER A 424 -17.77 -13.34 2.05
N LEU A 425 -16.63 -12.74 1.70
CA LEU A 425 -15.31 -13.18 2.19
C LEU A 425 -14.97 -12.55 3.54
N ASP A 426 -15.36 -11.29 3.74
CA ASP A 426 -15.09 -10.52 4.97
C ASP A 426 -16.23 -9.57 5.32
N VAL A 427 -17.00 -9.94 6.34
CA VAL A 427 -18.14 -9.15 6.85
C VAL A 427 -17.69 -8.04 7.82
N SER A 428 -16.42 -8.01 8.21
CA SER A 428 -15.92 -7.12 9.27
C SER A 428 -15.40 -5.78 8.75
N ARG A 429 -15.14 -5.68 7.44
CA ARG A 429 -14.56 -4.47 6.82
C ARG A 429 -15.47 -3.92 5.74
N PRO A 430 -15.67 -2.58 5.69
CA PRO A 430 -16.37 -1.93 4.60
C PRO A 430 -15.57 -1.99 3.29
N THR A 431 -16.28 -1.87 2.18
CA THR A 431 -15.72 -1.64 0.86
C THR A 431 -15.64 -0.14 0.57
N VAL A 432 -14.68 0.25 -0.27
CA VAL A 432 -14.46 1.65 -0.64
C VAL A 432 -14.10 1.77 -2.12
N ALA A 433 -14.41 2.90 -2.71
CA ALA A 433 -14.00 3.25 -4.07
C ALA A 433 -13.42 4.65 -4.15
N CYS A 434 -12.51 4.89 -5.11
CA CYS A 434 -12.04 6.22 -5.47
C CYS A 434 -12.65 6.62 -6.83
N SER A 435 -13.45 7.68 -6.84
CA SER A 435 -14.22 8.10 -8.01
C SER A 435 -13.96 9.56 -8.38
N ASN A 436 -13.85 9.82 -9.68
CA ASN A 436 -13.75 11.19 -10.24
C ASN A 436 -14.99 11.61 -11.04
N GLY A 437 -16.02 10.79 -11.09
CA GLY A 437 -17.26 11.01 -11.82
C GLY A 437 -18.48 11.02 -10.94
N ASP A 438 -19.60 11.47 -11.53
CA ASP A 438 -20.93 11.34 -10.97
C ASP A 438 -21.59 10.09 -11.56
N GLY A 439 -22.48 9.44 -10.82
CA GLY A 439 -23.27 8.34 -11.33
C GLY A 439 -23.52 7.20 -10.36
N ALA A 440 -24.22 6.18 -10.83
CA ALA A 440 -24.65 5.03 -10.04
C ALA A 440 -23.49 4.21 -9.47
N ILE A 441 -22.33 4.27 -10.10
CA ILE A 441 -21.12 3.56 -9.65
C ILE A 441 -20.68 3.95 -8.22
N ASN A 442 -21.00 5.19 -7.81
CA ASN A 442 -20.64 5.71 -6.49
C ASN A 442 -21.50 5.17 -5.35
N PHE A 443 -22.58 4.43 -5.67
CA PHE A 443 -23.55 3.89 -4.70
C PHE A 443 -23.40 2.38 -4.51
N ILE A 444 -22.33 1.76 -5.01
CA ILE A 444 -22.12 0.31 -4.93
C ILE A 444 -21.36 -0.05 -3.67
N THR A 445 -20.25 0.65 -3.40
CA THR A 445 -19.41 0.41 -2.23
C THR A 445 -19.97 1.12 -0.99
N ASP A 446 -19.63 0.63 0.21
CA ASP A 446 -20.07 1.25 1.48
C ASP A 446 -19.53 2.67 1.64
N LEU A 447 -18.33 2.91 1.15
CA LEU A 447 -17.64 4.19 1.21
C LEU A 447 -17.21 4.65 -0.19
N VAL A 448 -17.16 5.95 -0.40
CA VAL A 448 -16.59 6.52 -1.61
C VAL A 448 -15.64 7.66 -1.27
N VAL A 449 -14.55 7.77 -2.01
CA VAL A 449 -13.60 8.87 -1.95
C VAL A 449 -13.65 9.63 -3.27
N LEU A 450 -13.94 10.92 -3.21
CA LEU A 450 -14.08 11.78 -4.38
C LEU A 450 -12.73 12.41 -4.73
N ARG A 451 -12.30 12.19 -5.97
CA ARG A 451 -11.06 12.74 -6.54
C ARG A 451 -11.36 13.57 -7.77
N GLN A 452 -11.41 14.88 -7.65
CA GLN A 452 -11.81 15.78 -8.73
C GLN A 452 -10.69 16.66 -9.28
N ASN A 453 -9.52 16.72 -8.64
CA ASN A 453 -8.36 17.53 -9.07
C ASN A 453 -8.71 18.98 -9.44
N VAL A 454 -9.68 19.58 -8.71
CA VAL A 454 -10.08 20.98 -8.88
C VAL A 454 -8.93 21.87 -8.43
N GLY A 455 -8.72 22.98 -9.14
CA GLY A 455 -7.60 23.89 -8.86
C GLY A 455 -6.28 23.51 -9.53
N TRP A 456 -6.18 22.30 -10.09
CA TRP A 456 -5.02 21.84 -10.84
C TRP A 456 -5.36 21.38 -12.26
N MET A 457 -6.12 20.30 -12.39
CA MET A 457 -6.51 19.74 -13.69
C MET A 457 -7.82 20.35 -14.20
N LYS A 458 -8.65 20.86 -13.31
CA LYS A 458 -9.94 21.50 -13.60
C LYS A 458 -10.02 22.84 -12.89
N GLY A 459 -10.35 23.91 -13.63
CA GLY A 459 -10.58 25.22 -13.05
C GLY A 459 -9.36 25.87 -12.43
N SER A 460 -9.63 26.85 -11.56
CA SER A 460 -8.65 27.59 -10.77
C SER A 460 -8.64 27.14 -9.31
N ILE A 461 -7.69 27.63 -8.49
CA ILE A 461 -7.63 27.30 -7.05
C ILE A 461 -8.89 27.79 -6.33
N GLU A 462 -9.46 28.90 -6.76
CA GLU A 462 -10.69 29.48 -6.20
C GLU A 462 -11.91 28.57 -6.41
N ASP A 463 -11.89 27.74 -7.47
CA ASP A 463 -12.97 26.79 -7.74
C ASP A 463 -13.04 25.63 -6.73
N VAL A 464 -12.01 25.43 -5.91
CA VAL A 464 -12.02 24.48 -4.80
C VAL A 464 -13.15 24.82 -3.81
N ASP A 465 -13.36 26.11 -3.51
CA ASP A 465 -14.42 26.54 -2.61
C ASP A 465 -15.80 26.24 -3.17
N ILE A 466 -15.98 26.55 -4.46
CA ILE A 466 -17.23 26.29 -5.16
C ILE A 466 -17.54 24.81 -5.17
N TRP A 467 -16.54 23.99 -5.43
CA TRP A 467 -16.69 22.53 -5.43
C TRP A 467 -17.04 21.98 -4.03
N CYS A 468 -16.36 22.41 -2.99
CA CYS A 468 -16.67 22.01 -1.63
C CYS A 468 -18.09 22.44 -1.21
N GLU A 469 -18.52 23.65 -1.59
CA GLU A 469 -19.89 24.14 -1.31
C GLU A 469 -20.95 23.33 -2.08
N GLN A 470 -20.67 22.94 -3.32
CA GLN A 470 -21.54 22.05 -4.09
C GLN A 470 -21.70 20.69 -3.41
N LEU A 471 -20.63 20.12 -2.86
CA LEU A 471 -20.70 18.88 -2.10
C LEU A 471 -21.57 19.04 -0.84
N ARG A 472 -21.41 20.12 -0.08
CA ARG A 472 -22.22 20.39 1.12
C ARG A 472 -23.71 20.58 0.81
N SER A 473 -24.03 21.21 -0.30
CA SER A 473 -25.41 21.53 -0.68
C SER A 473 -26.13 20.41 -1.44
N ASN A 474 -25.40 19.43 -1.96
CA ASN A 474 -25.98 18.38 -2.79
C ASN A 474 -26.64 17.28 -1.94
N LYS A 475 -27.97 17.23 -1.96
CA LYS A 475 -28.76 16.25 -1.19
C LYS A 475 -28.51 14.79 -1.62
N THR A 476 -28.15 14.55 -2.86
CA THR A 476 -27.84 13.19 -3.34
C THR A 476 -26.56 12.68 -2.68
N TRP A 477 -25.55 13.52 -2.55
CA TRP A 477 -24.30 13.17 -1.87
C TRP A 477 -24.48 13.00 -0.36
N SER A 478 -25.47 13.66 0.26
CA SER A 478 -25.71 13.52 1.71
C SER A 478 -26.13 12.10 2.14
N THR A 479 -26.50 11.25 1.21
CA THR A 479 -26.81 9.83 1.46
C THR A 479 -25.58 8.92 1.35
N LEU A 480 -24.43 9.43 0.90
CA LEU A 480 -23.20 8.71 0.74
C LEU A 480 -22.23 9.04 1.88
N HIS A 481 -21.52 8.03 2.35
CA HIS A 481 -20.36 8.23 3.20
C HIS A 481 -19.14 8.54 2.31
N TYR A 482 -18.80 9.82 2.14
CA TYR A 482 -17.74 10.22 1.23
C TYR A 482 -16.56 10.88 1.94
N GLY A 483 -15.37 10.53 1.45
CA GLY A 483 -14.09 11.17 1.75
C GLY A 483 -13.62 12.00 0.57
N VAL A 484 -12.45 12.59 0.69
CA VAL A 484 -11.81 13.36 -0.38
C VAL A 484 -10.39 12.87 -0.63
N SER A 485 -10.00 12.77 -1.91
CA SER A 485 -8.63 12.57 -2.35
C SER A 485 -8.24 13.72 -3.25
N TYR A 486 -7.06 14.29 -3.01
CA TYR A 486 -6.52 15.41 -3.78
C TYR A 486 -4.99 15.44 -3.71
N GLY A 487 -4.36 16.28 -4.53
CA GLY A 487 -2.93 16.49 -4.43
C GLY A 487 -2.14 16.23 -5.70
N GLU A 488 -2.80 16.01 -6.83
CA GLU A 488 -2.10 15.84 -8.12
C GLU A 488 -1.44 17.11 -8.68
N ALA A 489 -0.96 18.01 -7.83
CA ALA A 489 -0.12 19.11 -8.25
C ALA A 489 1.33 18.64 -8.34
N GLY A 490 1.78 18.32 -9.53
CA GLY A 490 3.17 17.91 -9.76
C GLY A 490 4.17 19.04 -9.56
N VAL A 491 5.36 18.71 -9.10
CA VAL A 491 6.46 19.66 -8.86
C VAL A 491 7.72 19.24 -9.57
N ARG A 492 8.17 20.06 -10.51
CA ARG A 492 9.48 19.91 -11.13
C ARG A 492 10.19 21.26 -11.21
N GLY A 493 10.91 21.61 -10.21
CA GLY A 493 11.72 22.80 -10.15
C GLY A 493 11.07 23.96 -9.39
N HIS A 494 11.85 25.00 -9.17
CA HIS A 494 11.57 26.06 -8.23
C HIS A 494 11.38 27.43 -8.90
N ASN A 495 10.99 27.45 -10.18
CA ASN A 495 10.83 28.70 -10.90
C ASN A 495 9.39 29.21 -10.86
N THR A 496 9.13 30.22 -10.03
CA THR A 496 7.81 30.82 -9.84
C THR A 496 7.36 31.71 -11.01
N GLU A 497 8.23 32.11 -11.92
CA GLU A 497 7.84 32.93 -13.09
C GLU A 497 6.89 32.19 -14.05
N LEU A 498 6.82 30.87 -13.91
CA LEU A 498 5.98 30.00 -14.73
C LEU A 498 4.67 29.58 -14.03
N LEU A 499 4.35 30.19 -12.88
CA LEU A 499 3.20 29.88 -12.04
C LEU A 499 1.84 30.06 -12.74
N GLU A 500 1.75 30.96 -13.72
CA GLU A 500 0.45 31.40 -14.21
C GLU A 500 -0.29 30.40 -15.11
N ARG A 501 0.36 29.34 -15.58
CA ARG A 501 -0.25 28.38 -16.54
C ARG A 501 0.32 26.97 -16.48
N ALA A 502 0.41 26.36 -15.32
CA ALA A 502 0.69 24.94 -15.25
C ALA A 502 -0.52 24.16 -15.79
N THR A 503 -0.46 23.75 -17.06
CA THR A 503 -1.45 22.88 -17.71
C THR A 503 -0.87 21.48 -17.87
N ARG A 504 -1.68 20.49 -18.24
CA ARG A 504 -1.28 19.12 -18.60
C ARG A 504 -0.01 19.02 -19.46
N ASN A 505 0.27 20.04 -20.25
CA ASN A 505 1.40 20.10 -21.20
C ASN A 505 2.55 21.00 -20.72
N THR A 506 2.49 21.53 -19.51
CA THR A 506 3.56 22.39 -18.99
C THR A 506 4.74 21.52 -18.55
N ARG A 507 5.95 21.90 -19.00
CA ARG A 507 7.20 21.24 -18.62
C ARG A 507 7.74 21.68 -17.25
N HIS A 508 7.06 22.60 -16.57
CA HIS A 508 7.48 23.16 -15.29
C HIS A 508 6.34 23.08 -14.29
N PHE A 509 6.64 22.50 -13.15
CA PHE A 509 5.72 22.28 -12.04
C PHE A 509 6.31 22.93 -10.79
N PRO A 510 6.03 24.23 -10.51
CA PRO A 510 6.62 24.93 -9.39
C PRO A 510 6.03 24.42 -8.07
N GLU A 511 6.90 24.18 -7.09
CA GLU A 511 6.56 23.68 -5.77
C GLU A 511 5.56 24.59 -5.04
N ARG A 512 5.71 25.91 -5.23
CA ARG A 512 4.76 26.89 -4.67
C ARG A 512 3.32 26.65 -5.12
N ARG A 513 3.09 26.30 -6.38
CA ARG A 513 1.74 26.02 -6.88
C ARG A 513 1.12 24.79 -6.21
N GLN A 514 1.92 23.76 -5.95
CA GLN A 514 1.50 22.61 -5.16
C GLN A 514 1.09 23.05 -3.76
N SER A 515 1.93 23.83 -3.08
CA SER A 515 1.65 24.32 -1.74
C SER A 515 0.37 25.16 -1.67
N GLU A 516 0.19 26.13 -2.58
CA GLU A 516 -1.02 26.96 -2.66
C GLU A 516 -2.31 26.13 -2.84
N MET A 517 -2.25 25.08 -3.66
CA MET A 517 -3.39 24.19 -3.83
C MET A 517 -3.70 23.41 -2.55
N HIS A 518 -2.66 22.83 -1.92
CA HIS A 518 -2.83 22.11 -0.66
C HIS A 518 -3.30 23.00 0.49
N GLU A 519 -2.80 24.24 0.57
CA GLU A 519 -3.28 25.26 1.52
C GLU A 519 -4.79 25.47 1.36
N ARG A 520 -5.26 25.62 0.11
CA ARG A 520 -6.69 25.87 -0.15
C ARG A 520 -7.57 24.68 0.20
N TYR A 521 -7.15 23.46 -0.21
CA TYR A 521 -7.90 22.26 0.13
C TYR A 521 -8.00 22.03 1.63
N ILE A 522 -6.89 22.14 2.36
CA ILE A 522 -6.88 21.86 3.80
C ILE A 522 -7.69 22.89 4.59
N GLU A 523 -7.75 24.15 4.14
CA GLU A 523 -8.63 25.17 4.73
C GLU A 523 -10.11 24.82 4.57
N GLN A 524 -10.52 24.29 3.42
CA GLN A 524 -11.90 23.86 3.17
C GLN A 524 -12.26 22.60 3.93
N ILE A 525 -11.31 21.68 4.08
CA ILE A 525 -11.53 20.41 4.78
C ILE A 525 -11.66 20.62 6.28
N ASP A 526 -10.88 21.52 6.86
CA ASP A 526 -10.97 21.86 8.29
C ASP A 526 -12.29 22.57 8.66
N GLN A 527 -13.03 23.12 7.66
CA GLN A 527 -14.37 23.63 7.86
C GLN A 527 -15.36 22.47 7.94
N GLU A 528 -15.62 22.02 9.17
CA GLU A 528 -16.65 21.03 9.52
C GLU A 528 -16.93 19.84 8.59
N GLY A 529 -16.46 18.72 9.00
CA GLY A 529 -17.07 17.42 9.18
C GLY A 529 -17.83 16.74 8.04
N ILE A 530 -17.73 17.17 6.78
CA ILE A 530 -18.46 16.52 5.68
C ILE A 530 -17.73 15.24 5.19
N PHE A 531 -16.43 15.12 5.39
CA PHE A 531 -15.65 13.98 4.94
C PHE A 531 -15.37 13.00 6.09
N TRP A 532 -15.52 11.69 5.82
CA TRP A 532 -15.10 10.67 6.77
C TRP A 532 -13.57 10.51 6.81
N GLY A 533 -12.87 10.92 5.74
CA GLY A 533 -11.41 10.85 5.64
C GLY A 533 -10.86 11.74 4.54
N VAL A 534 -9.60 12.06 4.66
CA VAL A 534 -8.82 12.88 3.73
C VAL A 534 -7.64 12.07 3.25
N TRP A 535 -7.41 12.05 1.92
CA TRP A 535 -6.37 11.25 1.29
C TRP A 535 -5.52 12.11 0.36
N LEU A 536 -4.23 12.19 0.61
CA LEU A 536 -3.29 12.90 -0.25
C LEU A 536 -2.78 11.99 -1.37
N ASP A 537 -2.85 12.46 -2.57
CA ASP A 537 -2.26 11.81 -3.74
C ASP A 537 -1.02 12.59 -4.21
N ASN A 538 0.22 12.15 -3.91
CA ASN A 538 0.62 10.92 -3.22
C ASN A 538 1.63 11.24 -2.11
N MET A 539 2.07 10.23 -1.34
CA MET A 539 3.18 10.43 -0.41
C MET A 539 4.49 10.68 -1.14
N PHE A 540 4.78 9.92 -2.18
CA PHE A 540 6.01 10.00 -2.97
C PHE A 540 5.74 10.28 -4.44
N ASP A 541 6.68 10.92 -5.14
CA ASP A 541 6.72 10.93 -6.59
C ASP A 541 6.90 9.49 -7.10
N TYR A 542 6.42 9.21 -8.30
CA TYR A 542 6.53 7.87 -8.88
C TYR A 542 6.71 7.88 -10.41
N ALA A 543 7.25 6.79 -10.94
CA ALA A 543 7.46 6.61 -12.37
C ALA A 543 6.12 6.44 -13.12
N SER A 544 5.95 7.22 -14.18
CA SER A 544 4.77 7.18 -15.06
C SER A 544 5.13 7.46 -16.51
N SER A 545 5.08 6.43 -17.35
CA SER A 545 5.34 6.55 -18.79
C SER A 545 4.31 7.42 -19.54
N HIS A 546 3.17 7.70 -18.91
CA HIS A 546 2.12 8.55 -19.46
C HIS A 546 2.35 10.04 -19.22
N ARG A 547 3.34 10.41 -18.41
CA ARG A 547 3.64 11.78 -18.03
C ARG A 547 4.93 12.29 -18.66
N ALA A 548 5.01 13.60 -18.82
CA ALA A 548 6.25 14.24 -19.23
C ALA A 548 7.40 13.86 -18.28
N TYR A 549 8.56 13.60 -18.84
CA TYR A 549 9.77 13.15 -18.13
C TYR A 549 9.66 11.76 -17.50
N GLY A 550 8.64 10.96 -17.84
CA GLY A 550 8.45 9.63 -17.28
C GLY A 550 8.06 9.61 -15.80
N MET A 551 7.53 10.73 -15.24
CA MET A 551 7.38 10.90 -13.80
C MET A 551 6.07 11.61 -13.43
N ASN A 552 5.43 11.15 -12.36
CA ASN A 552 4.42 11.88 -11.62
C ASN A 552 5.08 12.61 -10.43
N PHE A 553 5.01 13.93 -10.42
CA PHE A 553 5.62 14.80 -9.40
C PHE A 553 4.62 15.25 -8.32
N ALA A 554 3.51 14.55 -8.14
CA ALA A 554 2.47 14.93 -7.19
C ALA A 554 2.80 14.56 -5.73
N GLY A 555 3.88 13.85 -5.49
CA GLY A 555 4.29 13.42 -4.15
C GLY A 555 4.54 14.56 -3.17
N MET A 556 4.30 14.32 -1.89
CA MET A 556 4.76 15.19 -0.80
C MET A 556 6.28 15.13 -0.63
N VAL A 557 6.89 14.04 -1.07
CA VAL A 557 8.33 13.77 -1.08
C VAL A 557 8.75 13.42 -2.51
N ASP A 558 9.97 13.74 -2.89
CA ASP A 558 10.50 13.45 -4.22
C ASP A 558 10.69 11.94 -4.48
N TYR A 559 11.02 11.58 -5.72
CA TYR A 559 11.16 10.18 -6.16
C TYR A 559 12.31 9.43 -5.47
N SER A 560 13.31 10.16 -4.94
CA SER A 560 14.40 9.55 -4.15
C SER A 560 13.96 9.14 -2.74
N HIS A 561 12.75 9.52 -2.32
CA HIS A 561 12.21 9.37 -0.97
C HIS A 561 13.11 9.99 0.12
N SER A 562 13.84 11.06 -0.22
CA SER A 562 14.78 11.68 0.69
C SER A 562 14.56 13.19 0.90
N ARG A 563 13.82 13.84 0.00
CA ARG A 563 13.59 15.28 0.06
C ARG A 563 12.10 15.61 0.16
N PRO A 564 11.60 15.89 1.38
CA PRO A 564 10.26 16.44 1.57
C PRO A 564 10.11 17.80 0.90
N LYS A 565 8.96 18.03 0.26
CA LYS A 565 8.57 19.29 -0.38
C LYS A 565 7.87 20.22 0.61
N ASP A 566 7.63 21.47 0.23
CA ASP A 566 7.00 22.45 1.10
C ASP A 566 5.59 22.01 1.59
N ALA A 567 4.80 21.34 0.73
CA ALA A 567 3.50 20.81 1.09
C ALA A 567 3.59 19.73 2.20
N TYR A 568 4.64 18.91 2.25
CA TYR A 568 4.88 17.99 3.35
C TYR A 568 4.93 18.72 4.70
N TYR A 569 5.66 19.83 4.77
CA TYR A 569 5.81 20.60 6.00
C TYR A 569 4.54 21.36 6.39
N LEU A 570 3.69 21.74 5.43
CA LEU A 570 2.35 22.25 5.70
C LEU A 570 1.52 21.23 6.49
N TYR A 571 1.47 19.97 5.99
CA TYR A 571 0.75 18.89 6.67
C TYR A 571 1.42 18.50 7.98
N ARG A 572 2.74 18.42 8.02
CA ARG A 572 3.47 18.13 9.24
C ARG A 572 3.19 19.16 10.34
N ALA A 573 3.10 20.45 10.01
CA ALA A 573 2.74 21.49 10.97
C ALA A 573 1.32 21.34 11.51
N ARG A 574 0.39 20.76 10.73
CA ARG A 574 -1.04 20.64 11.08
C ARG A 574 -1.39 19.29 11.70
N TRP A 575 -0.74 18.23 11.29
CA TRP A 575 -1.10 16.86 11.65
C TRP A 575 -0.20 16.23 12.71
N ASN A 576 1.10 16.58 12.72
CA ASN A 576 2.03 16.05 13.71
C ASN A 576 1.95 16.85 15.02
N SER A 577 1.39 16.20 16.05
CA SER A 577 1.28 16.78 17.40
C SER A 577 2.45 16.42 18.31
N THR A 578 3.35 15.53 17.88
CA THR A 578 4.43 15.01 18.72
C THR A 578 5.74 15.78 18.56
N SER A 579 5.98 16.34 17.39
CA SER A 579 7.21 17.06 17.06
C SER A 579 6.91 18.42 16.44
N PRO A 580 7.50 19.51 16.95
CA PRO A 580 7.27 20.83 16.39
C PRO A 580 7.79 20.95 14.97
N THR A 581 7.07 21.72 14.16
CA THR A 581 7.45 22.07 12.79
C THR A 581 7.71 23.56 12.72
N LEU A 582 8.81 23.93 12.07
CA LEU A 582 9.13 25.30 11.69
C LEU A 582 9.88 25.23 10.35
N HIS A 583 9.25 25.70 9.28
CA HIS A 583 9.76 25.53 7.91
C HIS A 583 9.52 26.80 7.09
N ILE A 584 10.59 27.33 6.50
CA ILE A 584 10.52 28.44 5.54
C ILE A 584 10.32 27.82 4.16
N ALA A 585 9.20 28.13 3.52
CA ALA A 585 8.84 27.61 2.21
C ALA A 585 9.68 28.23 1.07
N ASP A 586 9.53 27.68 -0.14
CA ASP A 586 10.26 28.08 -1.36
C ASP A 586 11.79 28.01 -1.23
N ARG A 587 12.32 27.16 -0.36
CA ARG A 587 13.78 27.03 -0.10
C ARG A 587 14.59 26.56 -1.31
N GLY A 588 13.96 25.87 -2.22
CA GLY A 588 14.60 25.41 -3.46
C GLY A 588 14.79 26.54 -4.48
N TRP A 589 13.96 27.58 -4.44
CA TRP A 589 14.06 28.75 -5.30
C TRP A 589 15.07 29.75 -4.76
N LYS A 590 16.34 29.41 -4.85
CA LYS A 590 17.45 30.17 -4.24
C LYS A 590 17.77 31.49 -4.95
N VAL A 591 17.59 31.56 -6.27
CA VAL A 591 17.88 32.76 -7.08
C VAL A 591 16.57 33.46 -7.41
N ARG A 592 16.41 34.70 -6.94
CA ARG A 592 15.22 35.53 -7.10
C ARG A 592 15.53 36.67 -8.08
N ARG A 593 14.66 36.95 -9.06
CA ARG A 593 14.89 38.06 -10.01
C ARG A 593 14.41 39.39 -9.47
N ASP A 594 13.32 39.36 -8.69
CA ASP A 594 12.75 40.57 -8.11
C ASP A 594 13.40 40.90 -6.76
N THR A 595 13.29 42.16 -6.35
CA THR A 595 13.83 42.61 -5.06
C THR A 595 12.85 42.38 -3.91
N LEU A 596 11.54 42.35 -4.17
CA LEU A 596 10.49 42.17 -3.16
C LEU A 596 9.84 40.81 -3.30
N HIS A 597 9.78 40.06 -2.19
CA HIS A 597 9.21 38.72 -2.16
C HIS A 597 8.28 38.53 -0.99
N THR A 598 7.33 37.63 -1.15
CA THR A 598 6.57 37.04 -0.08
C THR A 598 7.33 35.83 0.47
N ILE A 599 7.43 35.68 1.79
CA ILE A 599 8.02 34.53 2.45
C ILE A 599 6.95 33.84 3.30
N ASP A 600 6.69 32.60 3.00
CA ASP A 600 5.76 31.75 3.74
C ASP A 600 6.51 30.88 4.74
N VAL A 601 5.93 30.70 5.94
CA VAL A 601 6.47 29.87 7.01
C VAL A 601 5.36 28.94 7.50
N TYR A 602 5.60 27.65 7.42
CA TYR A 602 4.73 26.62 8.03
C TYR A 602 5.24 26.31 9.43
N SER A 603 4.38 26.49 10.43
CA SER A 603 4.78 26.35 11.82
C SER A 603 3.68 25.82 12.71
N SER A 604 3.99 24.78 13.48
CA SER A 604 3.15 24.33 14.60
C SER A 604 3.49 25.04 15.92
N VAL A 605 4.58 25.83 15.95
CA VAL A 605 4.89 26.67 17.10
C VAL A 605 4.17 28.01 16.97
N ASP A 606 3.61 28.47 18.07
CA ASP A 606 2.88 29.74 18.10
C ASP A 606 3.81 30.94 17.92
N MET A 607 3.34 31.92 17.14
CA MET A 607 4.02 33.20 16.89
C MET A 607 5.50 33.04 16.49
N PRO A 608 5.81 32.38 15.38
CA PRO A 608 7.18 32.29 14.91
C PRO A 608 7.73 33.70 14.59
N VAL A 609 9.01 33.90 14.83
CA VAL A 609 9.74 35.14 14.53
C VAL A 609 10.54 34.93 13.24
N LEU A 610 10.46 35.89 12.31
CA LEU A 610 11.25 35.92 11.09
C LEU A 610 12.31 37.02 11.16
N GLU A 611 13.55 36.67 10.80
CA GLU A 611 14.67 37.60 10.65
C GLU A 611 15.21 37.54 9.23
N VAL A 612 15.43 38.71 8.64
CA VAL A 612 16.09 38.89 7.33
C VAL A 612 17.37 39.67 7.57
N ASP A 613 18.53 39.07 7.32
CA ASP A 613 19.85 39.65 7.60
C ASP A 613 19.95 40.25 9.03
N ASN A 614 19.47 39.46 10.02
CA ASN A 614 19.39 39.80 11.46
C ASN A 614 18.44 40.96 11.81
N LYS A 615 17.53 41.33 10.93
CA LYS A 615 16.46 42.30 11.22
C LYS A 615 15.14 41.57 11.29
N SER A 616 14.38 41.80 12.37
CA SER A 616 13.05 41.23 12.52
C SER A 616 12.09 41.72 11.47
N VAL A 617 11.30 40.83 10.91
CA VAL A 617 10.24 41.09 9.93
C VAL A 617 8.93 40.58 10.49
N THR A 618 7.86 41.36 10.33
CA THR A 618 6.54 40.97 10.81
C THR A 618 5.99 39.81 10.02
N LEU A 619 5.63 38.74 10.73
CA LEU A 619 4.82 37.62 10.21
C LEU A 619 3.35 37.85 10.60
N ARG A 620 2.45 37.73 9.66
CA ARG A 620 1.01 37.61 9.92
C ARG A 620 0.55 36.18 9.71
N GLN A 621 -0.35 35.73 10.55
CA GLN A 621 -0.99 34.43 10.33
C GLN A 621 -2.00 34.57 9.18
N VAL A 622 -1.90 33.71 8.17
CA VAL A 622 -2.77 33.69 6.98
C VAL A 622 -3.65 32.44 6.92
N GLY A 623 -3.31 31.43 7.70
CA GLY A 623 -4.07 30.19 7.88
C GLY A 623 -3.62 29.46 9.15
N LYS A 624 -4.25 28.35 9.48
CA LYS A 624 -3.81 27.50 10.61
C LYS A 624 -2.40 26.97 10.31
N CYS A 625 -1.44 27.17 11.22
CA CYS A 625 -0.04 26.79 11.05
C CYS A 625 0.65 27.42 9.81
N HIS A 626 0.10 28.47 9.23
CA HIS A 626 0.64 29.18 8.08
C HIS A 626 0.80 30.66 8.37
N TYR A 627 2.02 31.14 8.24
CA TYR A 627 2.42 32.53 8.49
C TYR A 627 3.10 33.10 7.25
N ARG A 628 2.94 34.40 7.03
CA ARG A 628 3.42 35.11 5.84
C ARG A 628 4.06 36.42 6.18
N ALA A 629 5.23 36.71 5.61
CA ALA A 629 5.84 38.03 5.56
C ALA A 629 5.73 38.59 4.14
N ASP A 630 5.09 39.72 4.00
CA ASP A 630 4.94 40.41 2.73
C ASP A 630 6.10 41.39 2.51
N SER A 631 6.46 41.64 1.25
CA SER A 631 7.45 42.65 0.84
C SER A 631 8.86 42.49 1.46
N VAL A 632 9.31 41.25 1.64
CA VAL A 632 10.67 40.96 2.10
C VAL A 632 11.67 41.36 1.01
N VAL A 633 12.65 42.16 1.36
CA VAL A 633 13.69 42.62 0.44
C VAL A 633 14.79 41.61 0.34
N VAL A 634 15.01 41.06 -0.87
CA VAL A 634 16.17 40.21 -1.20
C VAL A 634 17.12 40.99 -2.09
N ARG A 635 18.36 41.25 -1.59
CA ARG A 635 19.39 41.95 -2.33
C ARG A 635 20.73 41.23 -2.18
N GLY A 636 21.34 40.83 -3.30
CA GLY A 636 22.53 40.02 -3.28
C GLY A 636 22.29 38.73 -2.50
N ARG A 637 23.19 38.39 -1.58
CA ARG A 637 23.03 37.22 -0.71
C ARG A 637 22.31 37.60 0.58
N THR A 638 21.07 37.19 0.72
CA THR A 638 20.19 37.50 1.84
C THR A 638 19.90 36.23 2.66
N THR A 639 20.12 36.27 3.97
CA THR A 639 19.84 35.14 4.87
C THR A 639 18.52 35.38 5.62
N ILE A 640 17.61 34.41 5.51
CA ILE A 640 16.31 34.41 6.20
C ILE A 640 16.34 33.31 7.25
N ARG A 641 15.92 33.65 8.47
CA ARG A 641 15.83 32.72 9.60
C ARG A 641 14.47 32.83 10.26
N ALA A 642 13.91 31.68 10.58
CA ALA A 642 12.72 31.59 11.41
C ALA A 642 13.08 30.95 12.76
N TYR A 643 12.41 31.39 13.82
CA TYR A 643 12.58 30.91 15.19
C TYR A 643 11.25 30.79 15.89
N ASP A 644 11.15 29.87 16.85
CA ASP A 644 10.13 29.94 17.90
C ASP A 644 10.45 31.10 18.89
N ALA A 645 9.48 31.45 19.72
CA ALA A 645 9.64 32.56 20.68
C ALA A 645 10.82 32.35 21.65
N GLN A 646 11.15 31.13 21.99
CA GLN A 646 12.25 30.77 22.89
C GLN A 646 13.58 30.50 22.15
N ARG A 647 13.58 30.55 20.82
CA ARG A 647 14.73 30.24 19.96
C ARG A 647 15.28 28.81 20.13
N THR A 648 14.45 27.87 20.59
CA THR A 648 14.78 26.46 20.71
C THR A 648 14.68 25.74 19.37
N HIS A 649 13.77 26.16 18.50
CA HIS A 649 13.61 25.68 17.12
C HIS A 649 14.00 26.78 16.15
N LYS A 650 14.68 26.40 15.10
CA LYS A 650 15.12 27.33 14.05
C LYS A 650 15.10 26.68 12.67
N ASP A 651 14.80 27.48 11.67
CA ASP A 651 15.02 27.15 10.27
C ASP A 651 15.74 28.30 9.55
N SER A 652 16.49 28.01 8.51
CA SER A 652 17.28 29.03 7.81
C SER A 652 17.42 28.71 6.33
N ILE A 653 17.23 29.72 5.49
CA ILE A 653 17.52 29.67 4.06
C ILE A 653 18.40 30.85 3.65
N THR A 654 19.11 30.68 2.52
CA THR A 654 19.84 31.77 1.89
C THR A 654 19.31 31.96 0.46
N LEU A 655 18.88 33.18 0.16
CA LEU A 655 18.39 33.59 -1.13
C LEU A 655 19.41 34.52 -1.80
N CYS A 656 19.40 34.56 -3.10
CA CYS A 656 20.23 35.44 -3.94
C CYS A 656 19.35 36.21 -4.91
N ASN A 657 19.74 37.46 -5.23
CA ASN A 657 19.09 38.25 -6.27
C ASN A 657 20.17 38.67 -7.28
#